data_e174ebc4f48e8fd2efd8832872c41dcb
#
_entry.id   e174ebc4f48e8fd2efd8832872c41dcb
#
_cell.length_a   1.000
_cell.length_b   1.000
_cell.length_c   1.000
_cell.angle_alpha   90.00
_cell.angle_beta   90.00
_cell.angle_gamma   90.00
#
_symmetry.space_group_name_H-M   'P 1'
#
loop_
_entity.id
_entity.type
_entity.pdbx_description
1 polymer ?
#
loop_
_entity_poly.entity_id
_entity_poly.type
_entity_poly.pdbx_seq_one_letter_code
_entity_poly.pdbx_strand_id
1 'polypeptide(L)'
;MNDKRRLEILGILTVALSIFLMVSLGSYHPSEEPTISANVQVENTMGIMGVLVSHLLIKLGFGFSSIIIPFLGIAWGWTLFSKQDATKLIRSTAYALGAMLLLSFTTGVFLIKLSKAAELDYTFAGLLGGILAGFFLDWFSIYGTILFLFAGWLMLIRGYFNLDYYHPFAVLKVKWERWREDQAIKIERQKKEKVKRRHTKDLRAKIDEKKEKEVLETAPASSKDDIEPAADPGEIHHPLDTIEESSVDDTLEQSEPELKLEDESQKDETDQGLVVEEEMSHGEIPETDLEDIQVGEVATTEEVNIDSVAERNKPRRKYQLPSSDLLFTPVNVSDHLSKDELVERANYLTQSLATYGVDGQVVNVHPGPIITLFEVEPAEGVRVNKFVALADDLARVMEASSVRVIAPIPGKSSVGIEIPNRNPATVFFKSVVNSPEFAEAKSLLTLAIGKTTSGEISTLNLGKMPHLLIAGTTGSGKSVCINTIICSLLYRATPDEVKFVMIDPKKVEMTLFRALEGYHLLKMEDIAEPIVTSVDNAILALRALEKEMDRRYNILAEAVVRNIDEYNEKMDRDGEDIMPYIVLVVDELADLMMLSAKDVEAPIARLAQLARAVGIHLVIATQRPSVDVITGVIKANFPSRIAFQVASKIDSRTIIDQTGADKLIGRGDMLYLGTGSSDAFRMHNAFLSLEEIEAIMNHILEQPKPEEIILPSVREAQITEFEGDGGGTDDMFNDAVSLVVTHQQGSISLLQRRLKVGYSRAARLIDEMEQAGIVGPFTGSKAREVLVDESYLEMIRD
;
A
#
# COMPACT_ATOMS: atom_id res chain seq x y z
N MET A 1 -41.87 33.26 -0.31
CA MET A 1 -40.94 33.54 0.81
C MET A 1 -39.72 32.64 0.65
N ASN A 2 -38.51 33.21 0.59
CA ASN A 2 -37.29 32.42 0.30
C ASN A 2 -37.10 31.34 1.40
N ASP A 3 -36.80 30.12 1.05
CA ASP A 3 -36.61 29.01 2.00
C ASP A 3 -35.55 29.31 3.07
N LYS A 4 -34.59 30.16 2.76
CA LYS A 4 -33.59 30.64 3.72
C LYS A 4 -34.18 31.45 4.88
N ARG A 5 -35.19 32.30 4.63
CA ARG A 5 -35.86 33.07 5.70
C ARG A 5 -36.76 32.19 6.55
N ARG A 6 -37.35 31.13 5.99
CA ARG A 6 -38.12 30.15 6.73
C ARG A 6 -37.30 29.41 7.76
N LEU A 7 -36.09 28.98 7.39
CA LEU A 7 -35.13 28.31 8.29
C LEU A 7 -34.67 29.24 9.43
N GLU A 8 -34.42 30.52 9.16
CA GLU A 8 -34.03 31.49 10.19
C GLU A 8 -35.18 31.69 11.22
N ILE A 9 -36.40 31.87 10.74
CA ILE A 9 -37.58 32.02 11.61
C ILE A 9 -37.79 30.75 12.44
N LEU A 10 -37.69 29.58 11.80
CA LEU A 10 -37.82 28.31 12.49
C LEU A 10 -36.73 28.12 13.55
N GLY A 11 -35.50 28.50 13.25
CA GLY A 11 -34.38 28.48 14.19
C GLY A 11 -34.63 29.34 15.42
N ILE A 12 -35.09 30.59 15.23
CA ILE A 12 -35.46 31.50 16.35
C ILE A 12 -36.60 30.91 17.22
N LEU A 13 -37.63 30.37 16.57
CA LEU A 13 -38.77 29.74 17.28
C LEU A 13 -38.32 28.52 18.08
N THR A 14 -37.43 27.71 17.51
CA THR A 14 -36.89 26.51 18.19
C THR A 14 -36.03 26.91 19.39
N VAL A 15 -35.21 27.93 19.30
CA VAL A 15 -34.43 28.46 20.45
C VAL A 15 -35.39 29.00 21.53
N ALA A 16 -36.38 29.81 21.16
CA ALA A 16 -37.35 30.36 22.11
C ALA A 16 -38.15 29.25 22.84
N LEU A 17 -38.61 28.24 22.11
CA LEU A 17 -39.26 27.09 22.70
C LEU A 17 -38.33 26.31 23.64
N SER A 18 -37.08 26.14 23.26
CA SER A 18 -36.09 25.45 24.08
C SER A 18 -35.75 26.19 25.36
N ILE A 19 -35.70 27.52 25.33
CA ILE A 19 -35.56 28.36 26.54
C ILE A 19 -36.78 28.21 27.44
N PHE A 20 -37.98 28.25 26.86
CA PHE A 20 -39.22 28.00 27.61
C PHE A 20 -39.19 26.63 28.31
N LEU A 21 -38.79 25.56 27.60
CA LEU A 21 -38.65 24.23 28.18
C LEU A 21 -37.58 24.19 29.28
N MET A 22 -36.43 24.84 29.07
CA MET A 22 -35.36 24.87 30.06
C MET A 22 -35.80 25.55 31.37
N VAL A 23 -36.49 26.69 31.28
CA VAL A 23 -36.98 27.39 32.47
C VAL A 23 -38.12 26.60 33.13
N SER A 24 -39.04 26.00 32.36
CA SER A 24 -40.09 25.14 32.87
C SER A 24 -39.59 23.95 33.68
N LEU A 25 -38.54 23.27 33.15
CA LEU A 25 -37.91 22.12 33.85
C LEU A 25 -37.08 22.56 35.05
N GLY A 26 -36.44 23.74 34.99
CA GLY A 26 -35.62 24.28 36.09
C GLY A 26 -36.46 24.78 37.28
N SER A 27 -37.71 25.19 37.02
CA SER A 27 -38.66 25.61 38.05
C SER A 27 -39.73 24.55 38.37
N TYR A 28 -39.46 23.29 38.11
CA TYR A 28 -40.33 22.18 38.43
C TYR A 28 -40.47 21.98 39.95
N HIS A 29 -41.66 21.88 40.45
CA HIS A 29 -41.97 21.57 41.84
C HIS A 29 -42.75 20.26 41.92
N PRO A 30 -42.31 19.27 42.74
CA PRO A 30 -42.93 17.94 42.79
C PRO A 30 -44.41 17.95 43.25
N SER A 31 -44.81 18.98 44.02
CA SER A 31 -46.19 19.15 44.53
C SER A 31 -47.17 19.67 43.50
N GLU A 32 -46.71 20.17 42.36
CA GLU A 32 -47.57 20.72 41.29
C GLU A 32 -48.01 19.62 40.32
N GLU A 33 -49.33 19.36 40.31
CA GLU A 33 -49.92 18.41 39.34
C GLU A 33 -50.77 19.14 38.29
N PRO A 34 -50.90 18.60 37.05
CA PRO A 34 -51.66 19.24 35.97
C PRO A 34 -53.16 19.41 36.26
N THR A 35 -53.71 18.75 37.32
CA THR A 35 -55.09 18.77 37.73
C THR A 35 -55.38 19.88 38.79
N ILE A 36 -54.66 21.01 38.66
CA ILE A 36 -54.69 22.06 39.66
C ILE A 36 -56.10 22.69 39.75
N SER A 37 -56.60 22.70 40.96
CA SER A 37 -57.83 23.44 41.34
C SER A 37 -57.60 24.95 41.26
N ALA A 38 -58.57 25.75 40.92
CA ALA A 38 -58.49 27.19 40.70
C ALA A 38 -57.87 28.01 41.85
N ASN A 39 -57.67 27.41 43.04
CA ASN A 39 -57.10 28.02 44.24
C ASN A 39 -55.67 27.73 44.60
N VAL A 40 -54.94 26.97 43.74
CA VAL A 40 -53.54 26.67 44.02
C VAL A 40 -52.62 27.69 43.31
N GLN A 41 -51.75 28.32 44.08
CA GLN A 41 -50.71 29.19 43.48
C GLN A 41 -49.75 28.37 42.71
N VAL A 42 -49.53 28.74 41.42
CA VAL A 42 -48.54 28.10 40.52
C VAL A 42 -47.16 28.69 40.81
N GLU A 43 -46.23 27.90 41.28
CA GLU A 43 -44.82 28.28 41.57
C GLU A 43 -43.92 28.21 40.33
N ASN A 44 -44.31 27.39 39.34
CA ASN A 44 -43.50 27.29 38.09
C ASN A 44 -43.47 28.65 37.37
N THR A 45 -42.29 29.15 37.11
CA THR A 45 -42.06 30.49 36.50
C THR A 45 -42.68 30.65 35.12
N MET A 46 -42.98 29.57 34.40
CA MET A 46 -43.62 29.56 33.07
C MET A 46 -45.14 29.33 33.17
N GLY A 47 -45.69 29.42 34.39
CA GLY A 47 -47.13 29.28 34.64
C GLY A 47 -47.68 27.89 34.41
N ILE A 48 -48.98 27.76 34.18
CA ILE A 48 -49.70 26.46 34.03
C ILE A 48 -49.10 25.60 32.89
N MET A 49 -48.71 26.23 31.78
CA MET A 49 -48.04 25.54 30.68
C MET A 49 -46.68 25.00 31.08
N GLY A 50 -45.92 25.72 31.93
CA GLY A 50 -44.68 25.25 32.51
C GLY A 50 -44.87 24.01 33.40
N VAL A 51 -45.92 24.01 34.27
CA VAL A 51 -46.29 22.86 35.11
C VAL A 51 -46.63 21.63 34.24
N LEU A 52 -47.46 21.81 33.22
CA LEU A 52 -47.86 20.70 32.34
C LEU A 52 -46.69 20.07 31.61
N VAL A 53 -45.81 20.89 31.05
CA VAL A 53 -44.65 20.43 30.28
C VAL A 53 -43.59 19.79 31.18
N SER A 54 -43.31 20.40 32.34
CA SER A 54 -42.33 19.85 33.29
C SER A 54 -42.85 18.53 33.91
N HIS A 55 -44.14 18.45 34.26
CA HIS A 55 -44.74 17.20 34.73
C HIS A 55 -44.67 16.08 33.68
N LEU A 56 -44.98 16.41 32.41
CA LEU A 56 -44.92 15.44 31.32
C LEU A 56 -43.49 14.92 31.09
N LEU A 57 -42.52 15.81 31.11
CA LEU A 57 -41.12 15.44 30.80
C LEU A 57 -40.37 14.82 32.00
N ILE A 58 -40.62 15.33 33.22
CA ILE A 58 -39.97 14.85 34.42
C ILE A 58 -40.73 13.65 35.01
N LYS A 59 -41.99 13.78 35.38
CA LYS A 59 -42.71 12.74 36.11
C LYS A 59 -43.16 11.59 35.20
N LEU A 60 -43.72 11.90 34.02
CA LEU A 60 -44.15 10.87 33.04
C LEU A 60 -43.07 10.45 32.07
N GLY A 61 -42.06 11.31 31.78
CA GLY A 61 -41.00 11.04 30.84
C GLY A 61 -39.75 10.38 31.46
N PHE A 62 -38.62 11.04 31.28
CA PHE A 62 -37.28 10.50 31.62
C PHE A 62 -36.68 11.08 32.91
N GLY A 63 -37.49 11.72 33.76
CA GLY A 63 -36.99 12.37 34.97
C GLY A 63 -36.10 13.59 34.67
N PHE A 64 -35.23 13.94 35.58
CA PHE A 64 -34.31 15.06 35.40
C PHE A 64 -33.37 14.94 34.19
N SER A 65 -33.15 13.72 33.64
CA SER A 65 -32.41 13.55 32.40
C SER A 65 -33.05 14.23 31.18
N SER A 66 -34.36 14.57 31.27
CA SER A 66 -35.14 15.34 30.28
C SER A 66 -34.53 16.75 30.00
N ILE A 67 -33.70 17.27 30.90
CA ILE A 67 -32.97 18.54 30.68
C ILE A 67 -32.09 18.53 29.43
N ILE A 68 -31.75 17.38 28.92
CA ILE A 68 -30.98 17.21 27.65
C ILE A 68 -31.80 17.74 26.45
N ILE A 69 -33.15 17.64 26.50
CA ILE A 69 -34.04 18.04 25.41
C ILE A 69 -33.90 19.54 25.05
N PRO A 70 -34.06 20.49 26.01
CA PRO A 70 -33.89 21.91 25.70
C PRO A 70 -32.46 22.26 25.23
N PHE A 71 -31.43 21.63 25.75
CA PHE A 71 -30.06 21.85 25.24
C PHE A 71 -29.91 21.42 23.78
N LEU A 72 -30.46 20.26 23.42
CA LEU A 72 -30.52 19.82 22.03
C LEU A 72 -31.33 20.79 21.16
N GLY A 73 -32.48 21.27 21.66
CA GLY A 73 -33.30 22.22 20.94
C GLY A 73 -32.56 23.54 20.66
N ILE A 74 -31.83 24.07 21.63
CA ILE A 74 -30.97 25.26 21.43
C ILE A 74 -29.90 24.98 20.33
N ALA A 75 -29.25 23.84 20.38
CA ALA A 75 -28.24 23.47 19.38
C ALA A 75 -28.86 23.35 17.97
N TRP A 76 -30.02 22.73 17.84
CA TRP A 76 -30.75 22.63 16.58
C TRP A 76 -31.23 24.01 16.09
N GLY A 77 -31.81 24.83 16.98
CA GLY A 77 -32.26 26.18 16.65
C GLY A 77 -31.11 27.06 16.15
N TRP A 78 -29.96 26.95 16.79
CA TRP A 78 -28.72 27.64 16.34
C TRP A 78 -28.23 27.16 14.96
N THR A 79 -28.26 25.84 14.74
CA THR A 79 -27.85 25.26 13.44
C THR A 79 -28.78 25.69 12.31
N LEU A 80 -30.10 25.70 12.57
CA LEU A 80 -31.09 26.19 11.60
C LEU A 80 -30.94 27.69 11.32
N PHE A 81 -30.67 28.47 12.36
CA PHE A 81 -30.44 29.92 12.23
C PHE A 81 -29.14 30.24 11.47
N SER A 82 -28.02 29.56 11.80
CA SER A 82 -26.71 29.74 11.18
C SER A 82 -26.54 29.05 9.83
N LYS A 83 -27.56 28.26 9.39
CA LYS A 83 -27.50 27.48 8.12
C LYS A 83 -26.32 26.55 7.99
N GLN A 84 -25.82 26.02 9.11
CA GLN A 84 -24.72 25.06 9.13
C GLN A 84 -25.18 23.65 8.76
N ASP A 85 -24.23 22.79 8.35
CA ASP A 85 -24.53 21.39 8.06
C ASP A 85 -24.97 20.65 9.32
N ALA A 86 -26.16 20.08 9.29
CA ALA A 86 -26.79 19.37 10.41
C ALA A 86 -26.26 17.94 10.62
N THR A 87 -25.43 17.42 9.74
CA THR A 87 -25.00 16.00 9.73
C THR A 87 -24.31 15.60 11.05
N LYS A 88 -23.44 16.46 11.57
CA LYS A 88 -22.76 16.22 12.85
C LYS A 88 -23.75 16.32 14.04
N LEU A 89 -24.71 17.24 13.95
CA LEU A 89 -25.70 17.45 15.01
C LEU A 89 -26.70 16.30 15.08
N ILE A 90 -27.09 15.71 13.95
CA ILE A 90 -27.95 14.50 13.91
C ILE A 90 -27.32 13.38 14.72
N ARG A 91 -26.02 13.12 14.45
CA ARG A 91 -25.26 12.10 15.20
C ARG A 91 -25.21 12.41 16.70
N SER A 92 -24.85 13.64 17.07
CA SER A 92 -24.79 14.06 18.48
C SER A 92 -26.17 13.97 19.16
N THR A 93 -27.24 14.29 18.45
CA THR A 93 -28.62 14.18 18.96
C THR A 93 -28.98 12.73 19.27
N ALA A 94 -28.65 11.79 18.37
CA ALA A 94 -28.94 10.38 18.60
C ALA A 94 -28.23 9.84 19.85
N TYR A 95 -26.94 10.19 20.02
CA TYR A 95 -26.18 9.79 21.21
C TYR A 95 -26.66 10.47 22.49
N ALA A 96 -27.07 11.74 22.45
CA ALA A 96 -27.58 12.46 23.59
C ALA A 96 -28.91 11.92 24.05
N LEU A 97 -29.82 11.55 23.13
CA LEU A 97 -31.07 10.87 23.45
C LEU A 97 -30.81 9.46 24.04
N GLY A 98 -29.85 8.72 23.50
CA GLY A 98 -29.42 7.45 24.08
C GLY A 98 -28.86 7.61 25.50
N ALA A 99 -28.09 8.65 25.75
CA ALA A 99 -27.54 8.97 27.05
C ALA A 99 -28.68 9.35 28.06
N MET A 100 -29.67 10.13 27.60
CA MET A 100 -30.83 10.48 28.38
C MET A 100 -31.62 9.25 28.85
N LEU A 101 -31.85 8.30 27.94
CA LEU A 101 -32.55 7.05 28.26
C LEU A 101 -31.73 6.18 29.22
N LEU A 102 -30.41 6.00 28.98
CA LEU A 102 -29.57 5.22 29.88
C LEU A 102 -29.43 5.87 31.27
N LEU A 103 -29.37 7.21 31.33
CA LEU A 103 -29.31 7.93 32.60
C LEU A 103 -30.61 7.76 33.40
N SER A 104 -31.77 7.91 32.74
CA SER A 104 -33.11 7.66 33.33
C SER A 104 -33.25 6.21 33.82
N PHE A 105 -32.77 5.23 33.05
CA PHE A 105 -32.75 3.82 33.42
C PHE A 105 -31.83 3.56 34.64
N THR A 106 -30.61 4.12 34.61
CA THR A 106 -29.63 3.97 35.71
C THR A 106 -30.18 4.54 37.02
N THR A 107 -30.75 5.74 36.97
CA THR A 107 -31.40 6.37 38.14
C THR A 107 -32.61 5.56 38.62
N GLY A 108 -33.38 4.97 37.73
CA GLY A 108 -34.51 4.08 38.06
C GLY A 108 -34.09 2.84 38.85
N VAL A 109 -32.99 2.16 38.36
CA VAL A 109 -32.44 0.99 39.05
C VAL A 109 -31.91 1.37 40.44
N PHE A 110 -31.23 2.51 40.54
CA PHE A 110 -30.71 3.01 41.81
C PHE A 110 -31.83 3.32 42.81
N LEU A 111 -32.88 4.01 42.36
CA LEU A 111 -34.06 4.36 43.22
C LEU A 111 -34.79 3.13 43.72
N ILE A 112 -35.10 2.15 42.87
CA ILE A 112 -35.80 0.92 43.28
C ILE A 112 -35.03 0.12 44.32
N LYS A 113 -33.68 0.14 44.28
CA LYS A 113 -32.86 -0.61 45.22
C LYS A 113 -32.48 0.15 46.49
N LEU A 114 -32.35 1.47 46.42
CA LEU A 114 -32.02 2.30 47.58
C LEU A 114 -33.23 2.70 48.43
N SER A 115 -34.41 2.86 47.80
CA SER A 115 -35.66 3.27 48.46
C SER A 115 -36.23 2.09 49.25
N LYS A 116 -36.23 2.21 50.55
CA LYS A 116 -36.96 1.32 51.49
C LYS A 116 -38.43 1.79 51.72
N ALA A 117 -38.86 2.87 51.08
CA ALA A 117 -40.15 3.51 51.29
C ALA A 117 -41.21 2.91 50.38
N ALA A 118 -42.42 2.84 50.88
CA ALA A 118 -43.57 2.30 50.16
C ALA A 118 -44.07 3.21 49.00
N GLU A 119 -43.58 4.44 48.90
CA GLU A 119 -43.84 5.38 47.81
C GLU A 119 -42.54 5.68 47.05
N LEU A 120 -42.46 5.16 45.83
CA LEU A 120 -41.34 5.44 44.90
C LEU A 120 -41.59 6.79 44.24
N ASP A 121 -40.80 7.80 44.61
CA ASP A 121 -40.84 9.09 43.90
C ASP A 121 -39.97 8.99 42.62
N TYR A 122 -40.64 8.84 41.51
CA TYR A 122 -39.99 8.71 40.18
C TYR A 122 -39.49 10.05 39.60
N THR A 123 -39.49 11.13 40.36
CA THR A 123 -39.05 12.46 39.87
C THR A 123 -37.68 12.44 39.26
N PHE A 124 -36.71 11.70 39.81
CA PHE A 124 -35.36 11.60 39.27
C PHE A 124 -35.23 10.71 38.05
N ALA A 125 -35.99 9.61 37.99
CA ALA A 125 -35.89 8.63 36.91
C ALA A 125 -36.95 8.82 35.83
N GLY A 126 -38.05 9.45 36.18
CA GLY A 126 -39.28 9.46 35.39
C GLY A 126 -39.97 8.09 35.38
N LEU A 127 -41.23 8.09 34.98
CA LEU A 127 -42.03 6.87 34.87
C LEU A 127 -41.38 5.86 33.85
N LEU A 128 -40.91 6.35 32.72
CA LEU A 128 -40.32 5.50 31.72
C LEU A 128 -39.03 4.83 32.21
N GLY A 129 -38.13 5.56 32.90
CA GLY A 129 -36.96 4.99 33.52
C GLY A 129 -37.26 3.99 34.64
N GLY A 130 -38.32 4.28 35.44
CA GLY A 130 -38.82 3.38 36.51
C GLY A 130 -39.40 2.08 35.95
N ILE A 131 -40.22 2.13 34.92
CA ILE A 131 -40.77 0.94 34.25
C ILE A 131 -39.66 0.08 33.64
N LEU A 132 -38.74 0.69 32.93
CA LEU A 132 -37.56 -0.02 32.36
C LEU A 132 -36.76 -0.68 33.47
N ALA A 133 -36.48 0.04 34.55
CA ALA A 133 -35.72 -0.49 35.67
C ALA A 133 -36.40 -1.67 36.35
N GLY A 134 -37.72 -1.57 36.60
CA GLY A 134 -38.54 -2.66 37.12
C GLY A 134 -38.50 -3.89 36.25
N PHE A 135 -38.78 -3.73 34.94
CA PHE A 135 -38.74 -4.81 33.97
C PHE A 135 -37.37 -5.56 33.95
N PHE A 136 -36.26 -4.81 33.86
CA PHE A 136 -34.95 -5.45 33.84
C PHE A 136 -34.56 -6.10 35.17
N LEU A 137 -34.98 -5.51 36.31
CA LEU A 137 -34.73 -6.10 37.63
C LEU A 137 -35.51 -7.39 37.87
N ASP A 138 -36.75 -7.47 37.35
CA ASP A 138 -37.58 -8.65 37.47
C ASP A 138 -37.11 -9.80 36.58
N TRP A 139 -36.63 -9.48 35.34
CA TRP A 139 -36.20 -10.49 34.38
C TRP A 139 -34.71 -10.93 34.56
N PHE A 140 -33.82 -10.03 34.89
CA PHE A 140 -32.37 -10.29 34.90
C PHE A 140 -31.72 -10.19 36.29
N SER A 141 -32.54 -9.95 37.35
CA SER A 141 -32.02 -9.63 38.67
C SER A 141 -31.04 -8.43 38.66
N ILE A 142 -30.54 -8.02 39.82
CA ILE A 142 -29.66 -6.84 39.93
C ILE A 142 -28.33 -7.04 39.17
N TYR A 143 -27.73 -8.23 39.18
CA TYR A 143 -26.45 -8.50 38.55
C TYR A 143 -26.53 -8.43 37.01
N GLY A 144 -27.58 -9.01 36.44
CA GLY A 144 -27.81 -8.92 35.00
C GLY A 144 -28.14 -7.50 34.54
N THR A 145 -28.96 -6.79 35.30
CA THR A 145 -29.32 -5.38 35.00
C THR A 145 -28.09 -4.47 35.01
N ILE A 146 -27.19 -4.62 36.01
CA ILE A 146 -25.92 -3.86 36.06
C ILE A 146 -25.02 -4.19 34.86
N LEU A 147 -24.95 -5.46 34.46
CA LEU A 147 -24.17 -5.87 33.27
C LEU A 147 -24.74 -5.22 32.00
N PHE A 148 -26.08 -5.20 31.82
CA PHE A 148 -26.70 -4.52 30.67
C PHE A 148 -26.47 -3.01 30.68
N LEU A 149 -26.61 -2.35 31.83
CA LEU A 149 -26.29 -0.92 31.97
C LEU A 149 -24.85 -0.61 31.65
N PHE A 150 -23.93 -1.40 32.17
CA PHE A 150 -22.49 -1.24 31.89
C PHE A 150 -22.17 -1.41 30.41
N ALA A 151 -22.73 -2.44 29.76
CA ALA A 151 -22.61 -2.65 28.34
C ALA A 151 -23.22 -1.48 27.51
N GLY A 152 -24.38 -1.00 27.89
CA GLY A 152 -25.06 0.15 27.25
C GLY A 152 -24.18 1.42 27.30
N TRP A 153 -23.65 1.74 28.47
CA TRP A 153 -22.73 2.89 28.65
C TRP A 153 -21.45 2.73 27.86
N LEU A 154 -20.84 1.55 27.85
CA LEU A 154 -19.65 1.28 27.02
C LEU A 154 -19.95 1.46 25.52
N MET A 155 -21.08 0.93 25.02
CA MET A 155 -21.46 1.10 23.62
C MET A 155 -21.66 2.57 23.25
N LEU A 156 -22.33 3.33 24.11
CA LEU A 156 -22.60 4.75 23.86
C LEU A 156 -21.31 5.57 23.86
N ILE A 157 -20.41 5.36 24.81
CA ILE A 157 -19.12 6.06 24.92
C ILE A 157 -18.25 5.72 23.71
N ARG A 158 -18.14 4.44 23.34
CA ARG A 158 -17.39 4.00 22.16
C ARG A 158 -17.93 4.65 20.87
N GLY A 159 -19.25 4.63 20.70
CA GLY A 159 -19.89 5.14 19.48
C GLY A 159 -19.74 6.66 19.33
N TYR A 160 -19.82 7.41 20.41
CA TYR A 160 -19.68 8.87 20.37
C TYR A 160 -18.25 9.34 20.20
N PHE A 161 -17.32 8.83 21.05
CA PHE A 161 -15.91 9.24 21.07
C PHE A 161 -15.02 8.44 20.11
N ASN A 162 -15.58 7.44 19.45
CA ASN A 162 -14.85 6.52 18.57
C ASN A 162 -13.63 5.87 19.26
N LEU A 163 -13.75 5.59 20.58
CA LEU A 163 -12.67 5.01 21.38
C LEU A 163 -12.48 3.54 21.03
N ASP A 164 -11.24 3.15 20.81
CA ASP A 164 -10.89 1.75 20.65
C ASP A 164 -10.56 1.12 22.01
N TYR A 165 -11.49 0.36 22.58
CA TYR A 165 -11.29 -0.34 23.84
C TYR A 165 -10.26 -1.48 23.77
N TYR A 166 -9.94 -1.95 22.59
CA TYR A 166 -8.93 -2.99 22.39
C TYR A 166 -7.52 -2.41 22.50
N HIS A 167 -7.33 -1.16 22.10
CA HIS A 167 -6.02 -0.51 22.10
C HIS A 167 -5.29 -0.54 23.47
N PRO A 168 -5.90 -0.19 24.63
CA PRO A 168 -5.22 -0.28 25.92
C PRO A 168 -4.85 -1.73 26.28
N PHE A 169 -5.66 -2.72 25.94
CA PHE A 169 -5.33 -4.14 26.14
C PHE A 169 -4.19 -4.60 25.23
N ALA A 170 -4.19 -4.14 23.96
CA ALA A 170 -3.11 -4.39 23.03
C ALA A 170 -1.79 -3.78 23.52
N VAL A 171 -1.81 -2.55 24.01
CA VAL A 171 -0.65 -1.88 24.61
C VAL A 171 -0.17 -2.61 25.88
N LEU A 172 -1.10 -3.05 26.73
CA LEU A 172 -0.76 -3.84 27.92
C LEU A 172 -0.15 -5.19 27.56
N LYS A 173 -0.70 -5.87 26.54
CA LYS A 173 -0.15 -7.12 26.02
C LYS A 173 1.26 -6.92 25.48
N VAL A 174 1.49 -5.90 24.66
CA VAL A 174 2.82 -5.56 24.12
C VAL A 174 3.80 -5.20 25.24
N LYS A 175 3.37 -4.44 26.27
CA LYS A 175 4.22 -4.13 27.43
C LYS A 175 4.57 -5.39 28.23
N TRP A 176 3.61 -6.31 28.38
CA TRP A 176 3.83 -7.57 29.09
C TRP A 176 4.74 -8.52 28.30
N GLU A 177 4.56 -8.59 26.98
CA GLU A 177 5.44 -9.35 26.08
C GLU A 177 6.86 -8.79 26.12
N ARG A 178 7.04 -7.46 26.01
CA ARG A 178 8.35 -6.80 26.17
C ARG A 178 8.98 -7.08 27.54
N TRP A 179 8.20 -7.01 28.61
CA TRP A 179 8.72 -7.33 29.94
C TRP A 179 9.18 -8.80 30.03
N ARG A 180 8.42 -9.73 29.44
CA ARG A 180 8.85 -11.15 29.34
C ARG A 180 10.12 -11.31 28.52
N GLU A 181 10.21 -10.64 27.39
CA GLU A 181 11.39 -10.63 26.53
C GLU A 181 12.60 -10.04 27.28
N ASP A 182 12.43 -8.91 27.97
CA ASP A 182 13.49 -8.30 28.79
C ASP A 182 13.99 -9.25 29.89
N GLN A 183 13.10 -10.01 30.52
CA GLN A 183 13.51 -11.02 31.51
C GLN A 183 14.26 -12.18 30.86
N ALA A 184 13.77 -12.66 29.69
CA ALA A 184 14.45 -13.71 28.93
C ALA A 184 15.84 -13.24 28.47
N ILE A 185 15.95 -12.02 27.98
CA ILE A 185 17.21 -11.38 27.55
C ILE A 185 18.18 -11.24 28.72
N LYS A 186 17.72 -10.86 29.94
CA LYS A 186 18.58 -10.79 31.13
C LYS A 186 19.16 -12.15 31.52
N ILE A 187 18.31 -13.19 31.49
CA ILE A 187 18.76 -14.57 31.77
C ILE A 187 19.74 -15.05 30.71
N GLU A 188 19.48 -14.74 29.44
CA GLU A 188 20.36 -15.11 28.33
C GLU A 188 21.69 -14.37 28.40
N ARG A 189 21.69 -13.07 28.71
CA ARG A 189 22.90 -12.26 28.93
C ARG A 189 23.79 -12.87 30.04
N GLN A 190 23.22 -13.25 31.19
CA GLN A 190 23.98 -13.89 32.26
C GLN A 190 24.58 -15.23 31.82
N LYS A 191 23.87 -16.03 31.00
CA LYS A 191 24.43 -17.26 30.44
C LYS A 191 25.57 -16.97 29.46
N LYS A 192 25.38 -15.98 28.56
CA LYS A 192 26.39 -15.57 27.59
C LYS A 192 27.65 -15.00 28.25
N GLU A 193 27.51 -14.21 29.30
CA GLU A 193 28.68 -13.72 30.05
C GLU A 193 29.51 -14.85 30.67
N LYS A 194 28.84 -15.89 31.22
CA LYS A 194 29.55 -17.07 31.74
C LYS A 194 30.29 -17.83 30.63
N VAL A 195 29.72 -17.93 29.42
CA VAL A 195 30.35 -18.56 28.26
C VAL A 195 31.54 -17.70 27.76
N LYS A 196 31.37 -16.37 27.67
CA LYS A 196 32.45 -15.44 27.29
C LYS A 196 33.65 -15.54 28.24
N ARG A 197 33.41 -15.54 29.58
CA ARG A 197 34.50 -15.70 30.54
C ARG A 197 35.26 -17.03 30.41
N ARG A 198 34.55 -18.12 30.02
CA ARG A 198 35.22 -19.41 29.75
C ARG A 198 36.03 -19.32 28.46
N HIS A 199 35.48 -18.76 27.39
CA HIS A 199 36.14 -18.59 26.10
C HIS A 199 37.38 -17.70 26.19
N THR A 200 37.33 -16.59 26.99
CA THR A 200 38.47 -15.73 27.23
C THR A 200 39.60 -16.49 28.01
N LYS A 201 39.22 -17.36 29.00
CA LYS A 201 40.21 -18.19 29.70
C LYS A 201 40.87 -19.20 28.74
N ASP A 202 40.12 -19.80 27.82
CA ASP A 202 40.66 -20.77 26.86
C ASP A 202 41.58 -20.09 25.84
N LEU A 203 41.24 -18.89 25.39
CA LEU A 203 42.10 -18.08 24.53
C LEU A 203 43.39 -17.67 25.25
N ARG A 204 43.30 -17.26 26.53
CA ARG A 204 44.45 -16.93 27.37
C ARG A 204 45.41 -18.11 27.49
N ALA A 205 44.89 -19.29 27.77
CA ALA A 205 45.68 -20.51 27.89
C ALA A 205 46.41 -20.84 26.56
N LYS A 206 45.77 -20.63 25.44
CA LYS A 206 46.41 -20.83 24.11
C LYS A 206 47.51 -19.80 23.79
N ILE A 207 47.31 -18.53 24.22
CA ILE A 207 48.35 -17.48 24.06
C ILE A 207 49.53 -17.77 24.95
N ASP A 208 49.31 -18.15 26.23
CA ASP A 208 50.39 -18.52 27.14
C ASP A 208 51.15 -19.75 26.66
N GLU A 209 50.49 -20.78 26.11
CA GLU A 209 51.09 -21.94 25.49
C GLU A 209 51.94 -21.59 24.25
N LYS A 210 51.52 -20.61 23.47
CA LYS A 210 52.26 -20.12 22.27
C LYS A 210 53.50 -19.32 22.71
N LYS A 211 53.35 -18.45 23.73
CA LYS A 211 54.49 -17.72 24.32
C LYS A 211 55.52 -18.66 24.98
N GLU A 212 55.07 -19.74 25.62
CA GLU A 212 55.94 -20.73 26.25
C GLU A 212 56.72 -21.56 25.19
N LYS A 213 56.10 -21.85 24.05
CA LYS A 213 56.75 -22.51 22.91
C LYS A 213 57.76 -21.58 22.22
N GLU A 214 57.50 -20.32 22.03
CA GLU A 214 58.43 -19.33 21.48
C GLU A 214 59.63 -19.09 22.41
N VAL A 215 59.44 -19.11 23.76
CA VAL A 215 60.52 -19.01 24.75
C VAL A 215 61.38 -20.25 24.74
N LEU A 216 60.79 -21.44 24.47
CA LEU A 216 61.54 -22.70 24.38
C LEU A 216 62.37 -22.84 23.09
N GLU A 217 61.99 -22.16 22.00
CA GLU A 217 62.74 -22.14 20.75
C GLU A 217 63.92 -21.13 20.76
N THR A 218 63.93 -20.16 21.71
CA THR A 218 64.92 -19.06 21.77
C THR A 218 65.95 -19.19 22.90
N ALA A 219 65.97 -20.28 23.69
CA ALA A 219 66.94 -20.44 24.77
C ALA A 219 68.14 -21.27 24.39
N PRO A 220 69.43 -20.77 24.49
CA PRO A 220 70.59 -21.57 24.35
C PRO A 220 70.89 -22.44 25.56
N ALA A 221 71.28 -23.66 25.28
CA ALA A 221 71.58 -24.65 26.28
C ALA A 221 72.76 -24.25 27.22
N SER A 222 72.51 -24.15 28.52
CA SER A 222 73.56 -24.52 29.51
C SER A 222 73.05 -24.66 30.94
N SER A 223 73.41 -25.80 31.51
CA SER A 223 73.74 -26.20 32.89
C SER A 223 72.70 -26.10 34.02
N LYS A 224 72.55 -27.28 34.59
CA LYS A 224 72.00 -27.65 35.90
C LYS A 224 72.65 -26.87 37.05
N ASP A 225 71.85 -26.54 38.07
CA ASP A 225 72.08 -26.97 39.45
C ASP A 225 71.00 -26.44 40.38
N ASP A 226 70.46 -27.39 41.13
CA ASP A 226 69.85 -27.39 42.49
C ASP A 226 69.35 -26.07 43.06
N ILE A 227 68.11 -26.11 43.61
CA ILE A 227 67.76 -25.97 45.05
C ILE A 227 66.20 -26.11 45.19
N GLU A 228 65.89 -26.88 46.25
CA GLU A 228 64.55 -27.29 46.72
C GLU A 228 63.78 -26.18 47.48
N PRO A 229 62.59 -26.49 47.95
CA PRO A 229 61.45 -25.53 48.00
C PRO A 229 61.18 -24.92 49.38
N ALA A 230 60.44 -23.85 49.38
CA ALA A 230 59.89 -23.34 50.69
C ALA A 230 58.50 -22.73 50.51
N ALA A 231 57.53 -23.43 51.11
CA ALA A 231 56.42 -22.99 51.91
C ALA A 231 55.48 -21.83 51.45
N ASP A 232 54.27 -22.23 51.32
CA ASP A 232 53.04 -21.49 51.62
C ASP A 232 53.07 -20.91 53.08
N PRO A 233 52.49 -19.75 53.35
CA PRO A 233 51.11 -19.73 53.81
C PRO A 233 50.32 -18.40 53.62
N GLY A 234 49.00 -18.53 53.66
CA GLY A 234 48.21 -17.55 54.37
C GLY A 234 46.99 -16.97 53.72
N GLU A 235 45.88 -17.58 54.02
CA GLU A 235 44.56 -16.95 53.96
C GLU A 235 44.51 -15.65 54.74
N ILE A 236 43.83 -14.62 54.23
CA ILE A 236 43.23 -13.59 55.12
C ILE A 236 41.84 -13.23 54.56
N HIS A 237 40.91 -13.27 55.51
CA HIS A 237 39.48 -13.02 55.45
C HIS A 237 39.09 -11.57 55.07
N HIS A 238 37.84 -11.51 54.65
CA HIS A 238 36.95 -10.34 54.58
C HIS A 238 36.99 -9.30 55.67
N PRO A 239 36.44 -8.09 55.52
CA PRO A 239 34.98 -7.96 55.67
C PRO A 239 34.23 -7.00 54.73
N LEU A 240 32.90 -7.22 54.78
CA LEU A 240 31.85 -6.35 54.35
C LEU A 240 31.97 -4.92 54.87
N ASP A 241 31.55 -3.95 54.06
CA ASP A 241 30.74 -2.85 54.59
C ASP A 241 29.82 -2.27 53.54
N THR A 242 28.60 -2.16 53.93
CA THR A 242 27.42 -1.50 53.42
C THR A 242 27.59 0.00 53.38
N ILE A 243 27.20 0.66 52.30
CA ILE A 243 26.77 2.09 52.38
C ILE A 243 25.61 2.33 51.41
N GLU A 244 24.67 3.00 52.00
CA GLU A 244 23.34 3.44 51.67
C GLU A 244 23.11 4.21 50.37
N GLU A 245 21.86 4.16 49.96
CA GLU A 245 21.17 5.04 49.03
C GLU A 245 21.33 6.53 49.37
N SER A 246 21.51 7.34 48.36
CA SER A 246 21.05 8.73 48.39
C SER A 246 20.52 9.14 47.01
N SER A 247 19.23 9.38 47.01
CA SER A 247 18.49 10.08 46.01
C SER A 247 19.00 11.49 45.79
N VAL A 248 19.22 11.88 44.55
CA VAL A 248 19.20 13.28 44.14
C VAL A 248 18.35 13.43 42.87
N ASP A 249 17.27 14.12 43.08
CA ASP A 249 16.38 14.74 42.14
C ASP A 249 17.15 15.86 41.42
N ASP A 250 17.09 15.87 40.11
CA ASP A 250 17.41 17.09 39.37
C ASP A 250 16.59 17.14 38.04
N THR A 251 15.56 17.96 38.15
CA THR A 251 14.81 18.58 37.08
C THR A 251 15.72 19.44 36.24
N LEU A 252 15.73 19.21 34.91
CA LEU A 252 16.13 20.23 33.97
C LEU A 252 15.26 20.23 32.76
N GLU A 253 14.75 21.42 32.54
CA GLU A 253 13.82 21.95 31.56
C GLU A 253 14.15 21.63 30.10
N GLN A 254 13.06 21.48 29.39
CA GLN A 254 12.97 21.52 27.92
C GLN A 254 13.36 22.89 27.37
N SER A 255 14.09 22.91 26.27
CA SER A 255 14.09 24.02 25.34
C SER A 255 14.16 23.49 23.91
N GLU A 256 13.05 23.56 23.24
CA GLU A 256 12.93 23.48 21.77
C GLU A 256 13.40 24.81 21.16
N PRO A 257 14.07 24.81 20.02
CA PRO A 257 14.18 26.03 19.22
C PRO A 257 13.14 26.07 18.12
N GLU A 258 12.24 27.03 18.21
CA GLU A 258 11.38 27.50 17.13
C GLU A 258 12.23 28.05 15.98
N LEU A 259 11.99 27.52 14.78
CA LEU A 259 12.43 28.13 13.52
C LEU A 259 11.32 29.04 13.00
N LYS A 260 11.57 30.34 13.06
CA LYS A 260 10.77 31.37 12.40
C LYS A 260 11.02 31.34 10.91
N LEU A 261 9.93 31.23 10.15
CA LEU A 261 9.86 31.58 8.74
C LEU A 261 9.76 33.12 8.62
N GLU A 262 10.72 33.72 7.98
CA GLU A 262 10.61 35.10 7.50
C GLU A 262 10.17 35.09 6.05
N ASP A 263 9.10 35.81 5.83
CA ASP A 263 8.45 36.14 4.57
C ASP A 263 9.16 37.38 4.00
N GLU A 264 9.80 37.30 2.86
CA GLU A 264 10.25 38.46 2.11
C GLU A 264 9.69 38.42 0.70
N SER A 265 8.62 39.18 0.55
CA SER A 265 8.15 39.71 -0.73
C SER A 265 9.00 40.91 -1.15
N GLN A 266 9.66 40.83 -2.30
CA GLN A 266 10.01 42.05 -3.04
C GLN A 266 9.76 41.86 -4.54
N LYS A 267 8.88 42.72 -5.00
CA LYS A 267 8.72 43.17 -6.40
C LYS A 267 9.98 43.83 -6.86
N ASP A 268 10.37 43.63 -8.11
CA ASP A 268 10.76 44.71 -8.98
C ASP A 268 10.58 44.37 -10.45
N GLU A 269 9.88 45.27 -11.11
CA GLU A 269 9.72 45.44 -12.54
C GLU A 269 11.04 45.83 -13.18
N THR A 270 11.34 45.27 -14.34
CA THR A 270 11.90 46.11 -15.45
C THR A 270 11.66 45.43 -16.79
N ASP A 271 10.84 46.08 -17.50
CA ASP A 271 10.61 46.12 -18.93
C ASP A 271 11.90 46.39 -19.73
N GLN A 272 12.19 45.58 -20.76
CA GLN A 272 12.89 46.06 -21.95
C GLN A 272 12.58 45.15 -23.13
N GLY A 273 11.76 45.69 -24.01
CA GLY A 273 11.47 45.15 -25.34
C GLY A 273 12.69 45.13 -26.25
N LEU A 274 12.77 44.13 -27.05
CA LEU A 274 13.52 44.10 -28.29
C LEU A 274 12.61 43.67 -29.42
N VAL A 275 12.22 44.67 -30.18
CA VAL A 275 11.59 44.55 -31.49
C VAL A 275 12.67 44.15 -32.49
N VAL A 276 12.49 43.01 -33.16
CA VAL A 276 13.24 42.70 -34.36
C VAL A 276 12.21 42.58 -35.50
N GLU A 277 12.24 43.59 -36.33
CA GLU A 277 11.61 43.56 -37.65
C GLU A 277 12.38 42.59 -38.55
N GLU A 278 11.70 41.61 -39.10
CA GLU A 278 12.18 40.85 -40.24
C GLU A 278 11.26 41.11 -41.45
N GLU A 279 11.91 41.63 -42.45
CA GLU A 279 11.35 41.98 -43.76
C GLU A 279 10.83 40.73 -44.46
N MET A 280 9.60 40.82 -44.99
CA MET A 280 9.06 39.87 -45.93
C MET A 280 9.68 40.07 -47.34
N SER A 281 10.47 39.11 -47.78
CA SER A 281 10.82 38.97 -49.18
C SER A 281 9.84 37.97 -49.84
N HIS A 282 9.11 38.48 -50.81
CA HIS A 282 8.28 37.67 -51.74
C HIS A 282 9.21 36.81 -52.62
N GLY A 283 9.13 35.49 -52.42
CA GLY A 283 9.65 34.52 -53.35
C GLY A 283 8.47 33.75 -53.97
N GLU A 284 8.41 33.85 -55.28
CA GLU A 284 7.43 33.18 -56.14
C GLU A 284 7.40 31.66 -55.93
N ILE A 285 6.19 31.10 -55.74
CA ILE A 285 5.93 29.68 -55.70
C ILE A 285 5.84 29.18 -57.14
N PRO A 286 6.64 28.21 -57.59
CA PRO A 286 6.40 27.53 -58.85
C PRO A 286 5.19 26.60 -58.68
N GLU A 287 4.25 26.74 -59.61
CA GLU A 287 3.17 25.78 -59.88
C GLU A 287 3.80 24.41 -60.19
N THR A 288 3.59 23.43 -59.34
CA THR A 288 3.83 22.03 -59.66
C THR A 288 2.49 21.32 -59.83
N ASP A 289 2.34 20.69 -60.92
CA ASP A 289 1.21 19.94 -61.42
C ASP A 289 0.68 18.91 -60.38
N LEU A 290 -0.61 18.99 -60.13
CA LEU A 290 -1.38 18.00 -59.35
C LEU A 290 -1.76 16.79 -60.25
N GLU A 291 -0.79 15.98 -60.63
CA GLU A 291 -1.06 14.65 -61.21
C GLU A 291 -0.12 13.67 -60.52
N ASP A 292 -0.73 12.73 -59.79
CA ASP A 292 -0.27 11.49 -59.15
C ASP A 292 -0.35 11.46 -57.58
N ILE A 293 -1.58 11.60 -57.08
CA ILE A 293 -1.90 11.07 -55.76
C ILE A 293 -2.37 9.62 -55.96
N GLN A 294 -1.48 8.65 -55.80
CA GLN A 294 -1.87 7.25 -55.70
C GLN A 294 -2.54 7.03 -54.33
N VAL A 295 -3.83 6.85 -54.34
CA VAL A 295 -4.59 6.36 -53.20
C VAL A 295 -4.21 4.89 -52.99
N GLY A 296 -3.39 4.61 -52.01
CA GLY A 296 -3.06 3.24 -51.65
C GLY A 296 -4.33 2.48 -51.22
N GLU A 297 -4.49 1.28 -51.75
CA GLU A 297 -5.55 0.37 -51.35
C GLU A 297 -5.43 0.06 -49.86
N VAL A 298 -6.57 0.10 -49.18
CA VAL A 298 -6.67 -0.32 -47.79
C VAL A 298 -6.28 -1.80 -47.71
N ALA A 299 -5.15 -2.11 -47.18
CA ALA A 299 -4.69 -3.48 -46.94
C ALA A 299 -5.72 -4.22 -46.08
N THR A 300 -6.40 -5.17 -46.69
CA THR A 300 -7.19 -6.17 -45.96
C THR A 300 -6.21 -7.00 -45.16
N THR A 301 -6.19 -6.81 -43.84
CA THR A 301 -5.36 -7.58 -42.93
C THR A 301 -5.88 -9.03 -42.88
N GLU A 302 -5.13 -9.95 -43.47
CA GLU A 302 -5.35 -11.38 -43.28
C GLU A 302 -4.96 -11.77 -41.82
N GLU A 303 -5.75 -12.65 -41.20
CA GLU A 303 -5.40 -13.23 -39.93
C GLU A 303 -4.10 -14.06 -40.08
N VAL A 304 -3.06 -13.68 -39.37
CA VAL A 304 -1.80 -14.40 -39.37
C VAL A 304 -1.81 -15.40 -38.23
N ASN A 305 -1.57 -16.67 -38.52
CA ASN A 305 -1.44 -17.68 -37.46
C ASN A 305 -0.13 -17.47 -36.68
N ILE A 306 -0.21 -17.43 -35.35
CA ILE A 306 0.96 -17.25 -34.47
C ILE A 306 1.99 -18.38 -34.68
N ASP A 307 1.57 -19.57 -35.03
CA ASP A 307 2.45 -20.71 -35.27
C ASP A 307 3.38 -20.44 -36.47
N SER A 308 2.91 -19.70 -37.49
CA SER A 308 3.73 -19.29 -38.62
C SER A 308 4.81 -18.23 -38.26
N VAL A 309 4.58 -17.47 -37.20
CA VAL A 309 5.55 -16.49 -36.67
C VAL A 309 6.60 -17.18 -35.82
N ALA A 310 6.18 -18.18 -35.07
CA ALA A 310 7.10 -19.03 -34.29
C ALA A 310 8.08 -19.82 -35.19
N GLU A 311 7.64 -20.25 -36.38
CA GLU A 311 8.50 -20.88 -37.38
C GLU A 311 9.52 -19.90 -38.00
N ARG A 312 9.22 -18.60 -38.08
CA ARG A 312 10.16 -17.59 -38.60
C ARG A 312 11.23 -17.23 -37.59
N ASN A 313 10.94 -17.30 -36.29
CA ASN A 313 11.93 -17.13 -35.23
C ASN A 313 12.58 -18.46 -34.94
N LYS A 314 13.61 -18.86 -35.68
CA LYS A 314 14.37 -20.11 -35.44
C LYS A 314 15.00 -20.00 -34.04
N PRO A 315 14.55 -20.75 -33.03
CA PRO A 315 15.20 -20.75 -31.74
C PRO A 315 16.59 -21.32 -31.86
N ARG A 316 17.57 -20.75 -31.13
CA ARG A 316 18.96 -21.28 -31.11
C ARG A 316 19.00 -22.72 -30.60
N ARG A 317 17.99 -23.12 -29.83
CA ARG A 317 17.75 -24.52 -29.39
C ARG A 317 16.45 -25.01 -29.99
N LYS A 318 16.23 -26.32 -30.04
CA LYS A 318 14.99 -26.93 -30.56
C LYS A 318 13.78 -26.74 -29.62
N TYR A 319 13.63 -25.53 -29.06
CA TYR A 319 12.51 -25.14 -28.21
C TYR A 319 11.35 -24.68 -29.11
N GLN A 320 10.17 -25.18 -28.84
CA GLN A 320 8.93 -24.81 -29.54
C GLN A 320 8.06 -23.93 -28.65
N LEU A 321 7.68 -22.76 -29.13
CA LEU A 321 6.76 -21.88 -28.42
C LEU A 321 5.38 -22.55 -28.30
N PRO A 322 4.60 -22.20 -27.26
CA PRO A 322 3.23 -22.71 -27.11
C PRO A 322 2.36 -22.38 -28.30
N SER A 323 1.59 -23.37 -28.80
CA SER A 323 0.60 -23.19 -29.86
C SER A 323 -0.69 -22.58 -29.32
N SER A 324 -1.37 -21.79 -30.17
CA SER A 324 -2.69 -21.25 -29.87
C SER A 324 -3.77 -22.33 -29.68
N ASP A 325 -3.49 -23.58 -30.06
CA ASP A 325 -4.39 -24.71 -29.86
C ASP A 325 -4.57 -25.10 -28.38
N LEU A 326 -3.61 -24.72 -27.54
CA LEU A 326 -3.70 -24.88 -26.07
C LEU A 326 -4.75 -23.97 -25.44
N LEU A 327 -5.26 -22.99 -26.18
CA LEU A 327 -6.21 -21.99 -25.71
C LEU A 327 -7.63 -22.33 -26.12
N PHE A 328 -8.58 -21.99 -25.27
CA PHE A 328 -10.00 -22.19 -25.56
C PHE A 328 -10.46 -21.41 -26.78
N THR A 329 -11.19 -22.08 -27.66
CA THR A 329 -11.75 -21.42 -28.82
C THR A 329 -12.90 -20.52 -28.39
N PRO A 330 -12.90 -19.23 -28.80
CA PRO A 330 -13.97 -18.32 -28.47
C PRO A 330 -15.32 -18.86 -28.99
N VAL A 331 -16.30 -18.93 -28.11
CA VAL A 331 -17.66 -19.15 -28.49
C VAL A 331 -18.21 -17.82 -29.01
N ASN A 332 -18.53 -17.72 -30.27
CA ASN A 332 -19.16 -16.51 -30.83
C ASN A 332 -20.56 -16.36 -30.26
N VAL A 333 -20.68 -15.82 -29.07
CA VAL A 333 -21.96 -15.32 -28.57
C VAL A 333 -22.11 -13.91 -29.15
N SER A 334 -22.59 -13.83 -30.34
CA SER A 334 -22.93 -12.58 -31.04
C SER A 334 -24.27 -12.05 -30.55
N ASP A 335 -24.34 -11.67 -29.27
CA ASP A 335 -25.38 -10.77 -28.79
C ASP A 335 -25.01 -9.33 -29.19
N HIS A 336 -24.83 -9.10 -30.50
CA HIS A 336 -24.80 -7.73 -30.99
C HIS A 336 -26.22 -7.19 -30.83
N LEU A 337 -26.40 -6.21 -29.92
CA LEU A 337 -27.62 -5.42 -29.87
C LEU A 337 -28.03 -5.01 -31.27
N SER A 338 -29.25 -5.28 -31.65
CA SER A 338 -29.74 -4.86 -32.95
C SER A 338 -29.64 -3.33 -33.07
N LYS A 339 -29.52 -2.83 -34.31
CA LYS A 339 -29.47 -1.40 -34.53
C LYS A 339 -30.68 -0.68 -33.94
N ASP A 340 -31.85 -1.33 -33.98
CA ASP A 340 -33.10 -0.78 -33.45
C ASP A 340 -33.08 -0.68 -31.93
N GLU A 341 -32.54 -1.69 -31.20
CA GLU A 341 -32.33 -1.64 -29.75
C GLU A 341 -31.33 -0.56 -29.32
N LEU A 342 -30.28 -0.33 -30.10
CA LEU A 342 -29.32 0.74 -29.85
C LEU A 342 -29.96 2.11 -29.98
N VAL A 343 -30.80 2.30 -31.02
CA VAL A 343 -31.54 3.55 -31.22
C VAL A 343 -32.58 3.76 -30.10
N GLU A 344 -33.29 2.71 -29.71
CA GLU A 344 -34.25 2.77 -28.57
C GLU A 344 -33.56 3.18 -27.29
N ARG A 345 -32.40 2.57 -26.95
CA ARG A 345 -31.59 2.93 -25.79
C ARG A 345 -31.07 4.37 -25.87
N ALA A 346 -30.66 4.85 -27.04
CA ALA A 346 -30.23 6.22 -27.24
C ALA A 346 -31.35 7.23 -26.97
N ASN A 347 -32.55 6.93 -27.49
CA ASN A 347 -33.75 7.75 -27.25
C ASN A 347 -34.13 7.74 -25.75
N TYR A 348 -34.09 6.58 -25.10
CA TYR A 348 -34.36 6.46 -23.68
C TYR A 348 -33.36 7.23 -22.85
N LEU A 349 -32.05 7.19 -23.18
CA LEU A 349 -31.04 8.00 -22.54
C LEU A 349 -31.28 9.50 -22.71
N THR A 350 -31.62 9.95 -23.91
CA THR A 350 -31.96 11.37 -24.20
C THR A 350 -33.17 11.82 -23.36
N GLN A 351 -34.23 11.02 -23.29
CA GLN A 351 -35.42 11.33 -22.48
C GLN A 351 -35.11 11.36 -20.98
N SER A 352 -34.24 10.45 -20.53
CA SER A 352 -33.81 10.38 -19.12
C SER A 352 -33.01 11.63 -18.74
N LEU A 353 -32.09 12.06 -19.57
CA LEU A 353 -31.33 13.31 -19.37
C LEU A 353 -32.25 14.52 -19.25
N ALA A 354 -33.24 14.66 -20.18
CA ALA A 354 -34.23 15.74 -20.12
C ALA A 354 -35.08 15.69 -18.84
N THR A 355 -35.46 14.49 -18.38
CA THR A 355 -36.21 14.30 -17.10
C THR A 355 -35.44 14.82 -15.89
N TYR A 356 -34.10 14.70 -15.91
CA TYR A 356 -33.23 15.23 -14.85
C TYR A 356 -32.84 16.71 -15.07
N GLY A 357 -33.41 17.38 -16.07
CA GLY A 357 -33.14 18.80 -16.33
C GLY A 357 -31.75 19.06 -16.94
N VAL A 358 -31.25 18.09 -17.67
CA VAL A 358 -30.01 18.21 -18.46
C VAL A 358 -30.36 17.95 -19.92
N ASP A 359 -30.49 19.03 -20.70
CA ASP A 359 -30.82 18.93 -22.11
C ASP A 359 -29.56 18.55 -22.92
N GLY A 360 -29.69 17.51 -23.74
CA GLY A 360 -28.66 17.05 -24.65
C GLY A 360 -29.21 15.93 -25.52
N GLN A 361 -28.65 15.76 -26.70
CA GLN A 361 -29.09 14.78 -27.67
C GLN A 361 -28.00 13.77 -27.95
N VAL A 362 -28.33 12.46 -27.99
CA VAL A 362 -27.39 11.43 -28.45
C VAL A 362 -27.21 11.61 -29.98
N VAL A 363 -25.97 11.87 -30.39
CA VAL A 363 -25.60 12.08 -31.80
C VAL A 363 -24.96 10.83 -32.42
N ASN A 364 -24.20 10.06 -31.63
CA ASN A 364 -23.56 8.83 -32.06
C ASN A 364 -23.65 7.74 -31.01
N VAL A 365 -23.69 6.49 -31.45
CA VAL A 365 -23.65 5.32 -30.56
C VAL A 365 -22.54 4.40 -31.07
N HIS A 366 -21.59 4.08 -30.21
CA HIS A 366 -20.49 3.15 -30.47
C HIS A 366 -20.69 1.87 -29.65
N PRO A 367 -21.26 0.83 -30.27
CA PRO A 367 -21.42 -0.44 -29.56
C PRO A 367 -20.06 -1.14 -29.44
N GLY A 368 -19.73 -1.58 -28.24
CA GLY A 368 -18.57 -2.40 -27.96
C GLY A 368 -18.97 -3.76 -27.38
N PRO A 369 -18.02 -4.68 -27.20
CA PRO A 369 -18.32 -6.02 -26.73
C PRO A 369 -18.78 -6.04 -25.24
N ILE A 370 -18.42 -5.06 -24.47
CA ILE A 370 -18.63 -5.03 -23.01
C ILE A 370 -19.45 -3.83 -22.59
N ILE A 371 -19.17 -2.69 -23.19
CA ILE A 371 -19.87 -1.43 -22.95
C ILE A 371 -20.31 -0.82 -24.27
N THR A 372 -21.34 0.00 -24.22
CA THR A 372 -21.74 0.88 -25.33
C THR A 372 -21.45 2.32 -24.97
N LEU A 373 -20.75 3.05 -25.82
CA LEU A 373 -20.47 4.47 -25.66
C LEU A 373 -21.53 5.28 -26.43
N PHE A 374 -22.26 6.13 -25.71
CA PHE A 374 -23.19 7.11 -26.26
C PHE A 374 -22.53 8.48 -26.28
N GLU A 375 -22.39 9.09 -27.46
CA GLU A 375 -21.93 10.46 -27.59
C GLU A 375 -23.14 11.39 -27.54
N VAL A 376 -23.14 12.25 -26.52
CA VAL A 376 -24.22 13.22 -26.27
C VAL A 376 -23.72 14.62 -26.55
N GLU A 377 -24.42 15.34 -27.41
CA GLU A 377 -24.19 16.76 -27.61
C GLU A 377 -25.01 17.57 -26.61
N PRO A 378 -24.36 18.32 -25.69
CA PRO A 378 -25.07 19.17 -24.74
C PRO A 378 -25.79 20.30 -25.43
N ALA A 379 -27.02 20.66 -25.02
CA ALA A 379 -27.71 21.83 -25.48
C ALA A 379 -26.97 23.13 -25.08
N GLU A 380 -27.19 24.22 -25.75
CA GLU A 380 -26.57 25.49 -25.47
C GLU A 380 -26.77 25.93 -24.02
N GLY A 381 -25.68 26.33 -23.35
CA GLY A 381 -25.71 26.76 -21.96
C GLY A 381 -25.72 25.64 -20.91
N VAL A 382 -25.74 24.36 -21.30
CA VAL A 382 -25.66 23.24 -20.39
C VAL A 382 -24.20 22.95 -20.00
N ARG A 383 -23.88 23.02 -18.73
CA ARG A 383 -22.53 22.74 -18.23
C ARG A 383 -22.23 21.25 -18.21
N VAL A 384 -21.08 20.86 -18.71
CA VAL A 384 -20.60 19.46 -18.79
C VAL A 384 -20.63 18.74 -17.42
N ASN A 385 -20.31 19.44 -16.35
CA ASN A 385 -20.34 18.89 -15.00
C ASN A 385 -21.72 18.38 -14.53
N LYS A 386 -22.83 18.84 -15.18
CA LYS A 386 -24.16 18.31 -14.86
C LYS A 386 -24.30 16.86 -15.27
N PHE A 387 -23.71 16.48 -16.42
CA PHE A 387 -23.69 15.09 -16.90
C PHE A 387 -22.91 14.20 -15.93
N VAL A 388 -21.73 14.66 -15.47
CA VAL A 388 -20.88 13.91 -14.53
C VAL A 388 -21.61 13.68 -13.20
N ALA A 389 -22.40 14.66 -12.75
CA ALA A 389 -23.14 14.55 -11.49
C ALA A 389 -24.30 13.53 -11.59
N LEU A 390 -24.84 13.29 -12.80
CA LEU A 390 -25.95 12.35 -13.01
C LEU A 390 -25.52 10.89 -13.22
N ALA A 391 -24.24 10.58 -13.17
CA ALA A 391 -23.74 9.24 -13.46
C ALA A 391 -24.44 8.13 -12.66
N ASP A 392 -24.70 8.34 -11.36
CA ASP A 392 -25.36 7.36 -10.50
C ASP A 392 -26.88 7.28 -10.77
N ASP A 393 -27.52 8.40 -11.10
CA ASP A 393 -28.92 8.44 -11.47
C ASP A 393 -29.16 7.76 -12.82
N LEU A 394 -28.27 8.00 -13.76
CA LEU A 394 -28.29 7.33 -15.08
C LEU A 394 -28.04 5.81 -14.92
N ALA A 395 -27.15 5.38 -14.05
CA ALA A 395 -26.95 3.96 -13.78
C ALA A 395 -28.23 3.30 -13.31
N ARG A 396 -29.00 3.95 -12.41
CA ARG A 396 -30.26 3.46 -11.92
C ARG A 396 -31.32 3.36 -13.03
N VAL A 397 -31.46 4.39 -13.84
CA VAL A 397 -32.50 4.45 -14.90
C VAL A 397 -32.17 3.50 -16.05
N MET A 398 -30.91 3.41 -16.43
CA MET A 398 -30.46 2.52 -17.49
C MET A 398 -30.28 1.05 -17.03
N GLU A 399 -30.65 0.74 -15.78
CA GLU A 399 -30.52 -0.59 -15.17
C GLU A 399 -29.08 -1.15 -15.26
N ALA A 400 -28.10 -0.23 -15.19
CA ALA A 400 -26.68 -0.58 -15.30
C ALA A 400 -26.01 -0.64 -13.93
N SER A 401 -25.02 -1.50 -13.75
CA SER A 401 -24.24 -1.61 -12.50
C SER A 401 -23.49 -0.33 -12.17
N SER A 402 -23.02 0.38 -13.19
CA SER A 402 -22.35 1.68 -13.11
C SER A 402 -22.41 2.40 -14.45
N VAL A 403 -22.33 3.72 -14.44
CA VAL A 403 -22.20 4.55 -15.64
C VAL A 403 -20.97 5.45 -15.47
N ARG A 404 -20.11 5.50 -16.49
CA ARG A 404 -18.98 6.41 -16.54
C ARG A 404 -19.25 7.52 -17.55
N VAL A 405 -19.00 8.76 -17.12
CA VAL A 405 -19.17 9.94 -17.97
C VAL A 405 -17.80 10.53 -18.30
N ILE A 406 -17.51 10.66 -19.59
CA ILE A 406 -16.31 11.31 -20.14
C ILE A 406 -16.71 12.69 -20.61
N ALA A 407 -16.28 13.72 -19.91
CA ALA A 407 -16.83 15.05 -20.15
C ALA A 407 -15.76 16.15 -20.12
N PRO A 408 -15.36 16.70 -21.27
CA PRO A 408 -15.74 16.33 -22.65
C PRO A 408 -14.97 15.09 -23.15
N ILE A 409 -15.41 14.52 -24.30
CA ILE A 409 -14.58 13.55 -25.02
C ILE A 409 -13.36 14.29 -25.57
N PRO A 410 -12.12 13.78 -25.39
CA PRO A 410 -10.92 14.41 -25.92
C PRO A 410 -11.04 14.70 -27.43
N GLY A 411 -10.81 15.96 -27.80
CA GLY A 411 -10.90 16.43 -29.20
C GLY A 411 -12.31 16.66 -29.74
N LYS A 412 -13.37 16.48 -28.92
CA LYS A 412 -14.77 16.73 -29.29
C LYS A 412 -15.48 17.68 -28.32
N SER A 413 -16.55 18.30 -28.76
CA SER A 413 -17.46 19.11 -27.93
C SER A 413 -18.50 18.27 -27.18
N SER A 414 -18.64 17.00 -27.55
CA SER A 414 -19.61 16.07 -27.00
C SER A 414 -19.15 15.44 -25.67
N VAL A 415 -20.12 14.92 -24.92
CA VAL A 415 -19.95 14.15 -23.69
C VAL A 415 -20.13 12.67 -24.00
N GLY A 416 -19.21 11.83 -23.57
CA GLY A 416 -19.32 10.39 -23.67
C GLY A 416 -19.99 9.80 -22.44
N ILE A 417 -21.03 8.98 -22.64
CA ILE A 417 -21.69 8.21 -21.59
C ILE A 417 -21.47 6.74 -21.89
N GLU A 418 -20.65 6.09 -21.07
CA GLU A 418 -20.35 4.66 -21.19
C GLU A 418 -21.32 3.86 -20.31
N ILE A 419 -22.08 3.00 -20.93
CA ILE A 419 -23.10 2.16 -20.27
C ILE A 419 -22.73 0.69 -20.52
N PRO A 420 -22.62 -0.14 -19.47
CA PRO A 420 -22.40 -1.58 -19.62
C PRO A 420 -23.50 -2.27 -20.43
N ASN A 421 -23.09 -3.24 -21.24
CA ASN A 421 -24.04 -4.11 -21.91
C ASN A 421 -24.72 -5.04 -20.89
N ARG A 422 -25.95 -5.46 -21.17
CA ARG A 422 -26.66 -6.40 -20.29
C ARG A 422 -25.93 -7.74 -20.19
N ASN A 423 -25.41 -8.22 -21.34
CA ASN A 423 -24.63 -9.44 -21.46
C ASN A 423 -23.25 -9.08 -22.03
N PRO A 424 -22.27 -8.67 -21.20
CA PRO A 424 -20.96 -8.32 -21.69
C PRO A 424 -20.24 -9.57 -22.22
N ALA A 425 -19.65 -9.46 -23.40
CA ALA A 425 -18.87 -10.53 -24.02
C ALA A 425 -17.53 -10.74 -23.29
N THR A 426 -17.09 -11.98 -23.16
CA THR A 426 -15.76 -12.29 -22.66
C THR A 426 -14.73 -12.08 -23.76
N VAL A 427 -13.65 -11.34 -23.45
CA VAL A 427 -12.50 -11.20 -24.35
C VAL A 427 -11.57 -12.38 -24.10
N PHE A 428 -11.52 -13.35 -24.99
CA PHE A 428 -10.66 -14.52 -24.84
C PHE A 428 -9.21 -14.20 -25.23
N PHE A 429 -8.25 -14.72 -24.50
CA PHE A 429 -6.83 -14.53 -24.76
C PHE A 429 -6.43 -15.05 -26.15
N LYS A 430 -6.96 -16.19 -26.60
CA LYS A 430 -6.75 -16.74 -27.95
C LYS A 430 -7.04 -15.72 -29.07
N SER A 431 -8.11 -14.93 -28.94
CA SER A 431 -8.47 -13.95 -29.96
C SER A 431 -7.46 -12.79 -30.06
N VAL A 432 -6.76 -12.49 -28.96
CA VAL A 432 -5.74 -11.42 -28.93
C VAL A 432 -4.39 -11.95 -29.44
N VAL A 433 -4.02 -13.17 -29.02
CA VAL A 433 -2.75 -13.80 -29.43
C VAL A 433 -2.73 -14.07 -30.94
N ASN A 434 -3.85 -14.49 -31.52
CA ASN A 434 -3.97 -14.75 -32.98
C ASN A 434 -4.20 -13.49 -33.82
N SER A 435 -4.19 -12.31 -33.20
CA SER A 435 -4.35 -11.08 -33.98
C SER A 435 -3.06 -10.65 -34.69
N PRO A 436 -3.16 -9.97 -35.84
CA PRO A 436 -1.98 -9.43 -36.52
C PRO A 436 -1.16 -8.50 -35.65
N GLU A 437 -1.82 -7.69 -34.79
CA GLU A 437 -1.17 -6.74 -33.91
C GLU A 437 -0.23 -7.41 -32.90
N PHE A 438 -0.54 -8.63 -32.49
CA PHE A 438 0.31 -9.40 -31.58
C PHE A 438 1.25 -10.31 -32.37
N ALA A 439 0.75 -11.08 -33.33
CA ALA A 439 1.51 -12.08 -34.10
C ALA A 439 2.67 -11.46 -34.91
N GLU A 440 2.46 -10.30 -35.54
CA GLU A 440 3.48 -9.61 -36.37
C GLU A 440 4.33 -8.61 -35.57
N ALA A 441 4.08 -8.44 -34.27
CA ALA A 441 4.84 -7.53 -33.46
C ALA A 441 6.34 -7.90 -33.46
N LYS A 442 7.23 -6.92 -33.66
CA LYS A 442 8.67 -7.15 -33.72
C LYS A 442 9.31 -7.37 -32.35
N SER A 443 8.74 -6.82 -31.28
CA SER A 443 9.31 -6.87 -29.95
C SER A 443 8.94 -8.15 -29.22
N LEU A 444 9.89 -8.82 -28.60
CA LEU A 444 9.69 -9.97 -27.73
C LEU A 444 8.83 -9.63 -26.49
N LEU A 445 8.86 -8.36 -26.08
CA LEU A 445 8.14 -7.86 -24.90
C LEU A 445 6.75 -7.31 -25.22
N THR A 446 6.14 -7.73 -26.32
CA THR A 446 4.76 -7.38 -26.67
C THR A 446 3.78 -8.20 -25.84
N LEU A 447 2.80 -7.52 -25.26
CA LEU A 447 1.79 -8.09 -24.37
C LEU A 447 0.43 -8.12 -25.05
N ALA A 448 -0.23 -9.26 -25.05
CA ALA A 448 -1.59 -9.47 -25.55
C ALA A 448 -2.62 -9.08 -24.48
N ILE A 449 -2.81 -7.79 -24.23
CA ILE A 449 -3.58 -7.32 -23.06
C ILE A 449 -5.08 -7.53 -23.24
N GLY A 450 -5.67 -7.19 -24.40
CA GLY A 450 -7.11 -7.31 -24.55
C GLY A 450 -7.71 -6.49 -25.70
N LYS A 451 -8.89 -5.90 -25.43
CA LYS A 451 -9.63 -5.09 -26.43
C LYS A 451 -9.99 -3.72 -25.88
N THR A 452 -10.06 -2.76 -26.77
CA THR A 452 -10.58 -1.41 -26.47
C THR A 452 -12.10 -1.45 -26.28
N THR A 453 -12.68 -0.34 -25.87
CA THR A 453 -14.15 -0.20 -25.77
C THR A 453 -14.85 -0.31 -27.11
N SER A 454 -14.19 -0.03 -28.23
CA SER A 454 -14.70 -0.23 -29.60
C SER A 454 -14.56 -1.67 -30.11
N GLY A 455 -13.91 -2.54 -29.36
CA GLY A 455 -13.70 -3.94 -29.74
C GLY A 455 -12.41 -4.23 -30.49
N GLU A 456 -11.59 -3.21 -30.76
CA GLU A 456 -10.29 -3.35 -31.42
C GLU A 456 -9.29 -4.04 -30.50
N ILE A 457 -8.39 -4.82 -31.05
CA ILE A 457 -7.32 -5.46 -30.31
C ILE A 457 -6.35 -4.40 -29.80
N SER A 458 -5.95 -4.56 -28.55
CA SER A 458 -4.95 -3.69 -27.93
C SER A 458 -3.79 -4.50 -27.37
N THR A 459 -2.61 -4.22 -27.90
CA THR A 459 -1.35 -4.76 -27.42
C THR A 459 -0.53 -3.67 -26.73
N LEU A 460 0.21 -4.03 -25.71
CA LEU A 460 1.17 -3.14 -25.04
C LEU A 460 2.59 -3.69 -25.22
N ASN A 461 3.59 -2.81 -25.18
CA ASN A 461 4.98 -3.21 -25.32
C ASN A 461 5.75 -2.82 -24.06
N LEU A 462 6.19 -3.81 -23.27
CA LEU A 462 6.89 -3.60 -22.01
C LEU A 462 8.26 -2.91 -22.19
N GLY A 463 8.93 -3.12 -23.31
CA GLY A 463 10.18 -2.42 -23.62
C GLY A 463 9.99 -0.91 -23.89
N LYS A 464 8.84 -0.51 -24.45
CA LYS A 464 8.49 0.89 -24.67
C LYS A 464 7.94 1.56 -23.40
N MET A 465 7.18 0.81 -22.59
CA MET A 465 6.71 1.21 -21.27
C MET A 465 7.52 0.47 -20.19
N PRO A 466 8.72 0.92 -19.85
CA PRO A 466 9.74 0.08 -19.23
C PRO A 466 9.28 -0.64 -17.95
N HIS A 467 8.33 -0.04 -17.23
CA HIS A 467 7.79 -0.58 -16.00
C HIS A 467 6.29 -0.33 -15.94
N LEU A 468 5.56 -1.27 -15.38
CA LEU A 468 4.11 -1.27 -15.31
C LEU A 468 3.63 -1.41 -13.87
N LEU A 469 2.80 -0.49 -13.41
CA LEU A 469 2.09 -0.56 -12.15
C LEU A 469 0.65 -1.01 -12.39
N ILE A 470 0.20 -2.02 -11.65
CA ILE A 470 -1.16 -2.58 -11.75
C ILE A 470 -1.82 -2.50 -10.38
N ALA A 471 -3.00 -1.88 -10.29
CA ALA A 471 -3.70 -1.85 -9.01
C ALA A 471 -5.23 -2.02 -9.19
N GLY A 472 -5.87 -2.60 -8.19
CA GLY A 472 -7.32 -2.81 -8.16
C GLY A 472 -7.74 -3.73 -7.02
N THR A 473 -9.03 -3.73 -6.68
CA THR A 473 -9.57 -4.57 -5.61
C THR A 473 -9.60 -6.05 -5.98
N THR A 474 -9.77 -6.91 -4.98
CA THR A 474 -9.94 -8.36 -5.19
C THR A 474 -11.12 -8.64 -6.13
N GLY A 475 -10.96 -9.54 -7.10
CA GLY A 475 -11.98 -9.87 -8.09
C GLY A 475 -12.14 -8.88 -9.24
N SER A 476 -11.36 -7.78 -9.28
CA SER A 476 -11.42 -6.79 -10.35
C SER A 476 -10.79 -7.26 -11.68
N GLY A 477 -9.92 -8.28 -11.65
CA GLY A 477 -9.21 -8.82 -12.81
C GLY A 477 -7.68 -8.68 -12.75
N LYS A 478 -7.11 -8.15 -11.64
CA LYS A 478 -5.66 -7.93 -11.46
C LYS A 478 -4.83 -9.20 -11.69
N SER A 479 -5.16 -10.30 -11.02
CA SER A 479 -4.41 -11.57 -11.12
C SER A 479 -4.50 -12.17 -12.52
N VAL A 480 -5.67 -12.10 -13.17
CA VAL A 480 -5.82 -12.52 -14.58
C VAL A 480 -4.94 -11.68 -15.49
N CYS A 481 -4.82 -10.37 -15.27
CA CYS A 481 -3.94 -9.50 -16.04
C CYS A 481 -2.46 -9.88 -15.89
N ILE A 482 -2.01 -10.18 -14.67
CA ILE A 482 -0.64 -10.64 -14.44
C ILE A 482 -0.39 -11.94 -15.21
N ASN A 483 -1.32 -12.89 -15.13
CA ASN A 483 -1.24 -14.15 -15.88
C ASN A 483 -1.22 -13.92 -17.38
N THR A 484 -2.06 -13.00 -17.88
CA THR A 484 -2.09 -12.59 -19.29
C THR A 484 -0.74 -12.01 -19.74
N ILE A 485 -0.10 -11.17 -18.91
CA ILE A 485 1.22 -10.60 -19.17
C ILE A 485 2.28 -11.70 -19.26
N ILE A 486 2.34 -12.58 -18.24
CA ILE A 486 3.32 -13.67 -18.21
C ILE A 486 3.14 -14.58 -19.43
N CYS A 487 1.90 -15.04 -19.69
CA CYS A 487 1.61 -15.91 -20.83
C CYS A 487 1.87 -15.22 -22.18
N SER A 488 1.63 -13.92 -22.30
CA SER A 488 1.97 -13.19 -23.53
C SER A 488 3.47 -13.29 -23.86
N LEU A 489 4.32 -13.16 -22.83
CA LEU A 489 5.77 -13.29 -23.01
C LEU A 489 6.18 -14.74 -23.35
N LEU A 490 5.52 -15.74 -22.74
CA LEU A 490 5.79 -17.15 -23.03
C LEU A 490 5.37 -17.56 -24.47
N TYR A 491 4.38 -16.89 -25.06
CA TYR A 491 3.99 -17.08 -26.46
C TYR A 491 4.91 -16.39 -27.47
N ARG A 492 5.80 -15.51 -26.99
CA ARG A 492 6.66 -14.67 -27.85
C ARG A 492 8.13 -14.99 -27.73
N ALA A 493 8.58 -15.46 -26.58
CA ALA A 493 9.99 -15.56 -26.26
C ALA A 493 10.36 -16.95 -25.72
N THR A 494 11.53 -17.41 -26.11
CA THR A 494 12.18 -18.60 -25.57
C THR A 494 12.79 -18.31 -24.20
N PRO A 495 13.17 -19.36 -23.42
CA PRO A 495 13.85 -19.17 -22.16
C PRO A 495 15.23 -18.47 -22.26
N ASP A 496 15.87 -18.52 -23.43
CA ASP A 496 17.14 -17.81 -23.66
C ASP A 496 16.94 -16.32 -23.95
N GLU A 497 15.71 -15.91 -24.29
CA GLU A 497 15.38 -14.52 -24.61
C GLU A 497 14.72 -13.77 -23.45
N VAL A 498 13.87 -14.45 -22.63
CA VAL A 498 13.16 -13.83 -21.50
C VAL A 498 13.23 -14.70 -20.27
N LYS A 499 13.67 -14.12 -19.16
CA LYS A 499 13.66 -14.70 -17.82
C LYS A 499 12.75 -13.93 -16.89
N PHE A 500 12.20 -14.63 -15.89
CA PHE A 500 11.37 -14.04 -14.86
C PHE A 500 11.99 -14.14 -13.47
N VAL A 501 11.75 -13.12 -12.67
CA VAL A 501 11.88 -13.16 -11.22
C VAL A 501 10.49 -12.88 -10.67
N MET A 502 9.95 -13.81 -9.87
CA MET A 502 8.58 -13.74 -9.37
C MET A 502 8.58 -13.64 -7.85
N ILE A 503 7.82 -12.66 -7.34
CA ILE A 503 7.64 -12.42 -5.89
C ILE A 503 6.16 -12.51 -5.57
N ASP A 504 5.77 -13.55 -4.82
CA ASP A 504 4.40 -13.81 -4.36
C ASP A 504 4.37 -14.06 -2.84
N PRO A 505 4.25 -13.01 -2.01
CA PRO A 505 4.23 -13.16 -0.56
C PRO A 505 3.05 -14.00 -0.05
N LYS A 506 1.99 -14.11 -0.82
CA LYS A 506 0.76 -14.85 -0.46
C LYS A 506 0.80 -16.33 -0.81
N LYS A 507 1.72 -16.75 -1.68
CA LYS A 507 1.87 -18.13 -2.18
C LYS A 507 0.62 -18.69 -2.87
N VAL A 508 -0.11 -17.85 -3.60
CA VAL A 508 -1.40 -18.22 -4.18
C VAL A 508 -1.43 -18.01 -5.69
N GLU A 509 -1.10 -16.80 -6.13
CA GLU A 509 -1.38 -16.37 -7.50
C GLU A 509 -0.35 -16.91 -8.52
N MET A 510 0.91 -17.06 -8.10
CA MET A 510 2.00 -17.47 -8.99
C MET A 510 2.40 -18.94 -8.86
N THR A 511 1.68 -19.71 -8.06
CA THR A 511 2.05 -21.13 -7.79
C THR A 511 2.13 -21.98 -9.05
N LEU A 512 1.27 -21.77 -10.04
CA LEU A 512 1.29 -22.52 -11.31
C LEU A 512 2.57 -22.25 -12.12
N PHE A 513 3.12 -21.07 -12.04
CA PHE A 513 4.35 -20.71 -12.76
C PHE A 513 5.62 -21.29 -12.16
N ARG A 514 5.53 -22.02 -11.05
CA ARG A 514 6.65 -22.81 -10.54
C ARG A 514 7.15 -23.85 -11.56
N ALA A 515 6.30 -24.29 -12.47
CA ALA A 515 6.65 -25.17 -13.59
C ALA A 515 7.74 -24.56 -14.51
N LEU A 516 7.93 -23.25 -14.49
CA LEU A 516 8.97 -22.54 -15.25
C LEU A 516 10.37 -22.67 -14.63
N GLU A 517 10.54 -23.36 -13.49
CA GLU A 517 11.83 -23.64 -12.87
C GLU A 517 12.75 -24.44 -13.79
N GLY A 518 13.95 -23.93 -14.03
CA GLY A 518 14.89 -24.48 -14.99
C GLY A 518 14.59 -24.14 -16.45
N TYR A 519 13.58 -23.31 -16.73
CA TYR A 519 13.25 -22.75 -18.04
C TYR A 519 13.32 -21.22 -18.01
N HIS A 520 12.22 -20.55 -17.67
CA HIS A 520 12.14 -19.09 -17.67
C HIS A 520 12.42 -18.46 -16.30
N LEU A 521 12.30 -19.21 -15.17
CA LEU A 521 12.61 -18.64 -13.85
C LEU A 521 14.11 -18.52 -13.67
N LEU A 522 14.53 -17.33 -13.24
CA LEU A 522 15.90 -17.02 -12.94
C LEU A 522 16.25 -17.55 -11.55
N LYS A 523 17.36 -18.29 -11.44
CA LYS A 523 17.84 -18.81 -10.17
C LYS A 523 18.80 -17.81 -9.52
N MET A 524 18.76 -17.72 -8.21
CA MET A 524 19.64 -16.87 -7.40
C MET A 524 20.34 -17.75 -6.37
N GLU A 525 21.63 -17.55 -6.19
CA GLU A 525 22.44 -18.37 -5.28
C GLU A 525 22.02 -18.25 -3.83
N ASP A 526 21.63 -17.04 -3.40
CA ASP A 526 21.17 -16.76 -2.03
C ASP A 526 19.74 -17.24 -1.74
N ILE A 527 18.96 -17.66 -2.74
CA ILE A 527 17.52 -17.95 -2.64
C ILE A 527 17.23 -19.33 -3.21
N ALA A 528 16.86 -20.25 -2.34
CA ALA A 528 16.56 -21.63 -2.74
C ALA A 528 15.17 -21.82 -3.39
N GLU A 529 14.24 -20.88 -3.17
CA GLU A 529 12.87 -20.98 -3.69
C GLU A 529 12.76 -20.37 -5.10
N PRO A 530 12.14 -21.08 -6.06
CA PRO A 530 12.04 -20.61 -7.45
C PRO A 530 11.10 -19.40 -7.59
N ILE A 531 10.10 -19.27 -6.72
CA ILE A 531 9.25 -18.11 -6.57
C ILE A 531 9.44 -17.57 -5.16
N VAL A 532 9.81 -16.31 -5.07
CA VAL A 532 10.17 -15.67 -3.81
C VAL A 532 8.91 -15.40 -2.99
N THR A 533 8.87 -15.92 -1.76
CA THR A 533 7.68 -15.86 -0.91
C THR A 533 7.89 -15.12 0.43
N SER A 534 9.14 -14.94 0.86
CA SER A 534 9.47 -14.20 2.07
C SER A 534 9.92 -12.78 1.75
N VAL A 535 9.68 -11.84 2.66
CA VAL A 535 10.09 -10.43 2.47
C VAL A 535 11.61 -10.29 2.47
N ASP A 536 12.31 -11.04 3.31
CA ASP A 536 13.77 -11.02 3.36
C ASP A 536 14.38 -11.49 2.03
N ASN A 537 13.84 -12.58 1.45
CA ASN A 537 14.27 -13.05 0.14
C ASN A 537 13.85 -12.10 -0.98
N ALA A 538 12.70 -11.40 -0.86
CA ALA A 538 12.31 -10.37 -1.81
C ALA A 538 13.32 -9.20 -1.85
N ILE A 539 13.80 -8.78 -0.69
CA ILE A 539 14.84 -7.75 -0.59
C ILE A 539 16.16 -8.26 -1.21
N LEU A 540 16.53 -9.52 -0.95
CA LEU A 540 17.73 -10.12 -1.59
C LEU A 540 17.57 -10.20 -3.10
N ALA A 541 16.42 -10.62 -3.62
CA ALA A 541 16.13 -10.67 -5.05
C ALA A 541 16.22 -9.28 -5.71
N LEU A 542 15.67 -8.25 -5.08
CA LEU A 542 15.78 -6.87 -5.57
C LEU A 542 17.23 -6.40 -5.63
N ARG A 543 18.03 -6.68 -4.60
CA ARG A 543 19.48 -6.36 -4.59
C ARG A 543 20.28 -7.16 -5.61
N ALA A 544 19.95 -8.44 -5.82
CA ALA A 544 20.56 -9.25 -6.86
C ALA A 544 20.29 -8.67 -8.25
N LEU A 545 19.06 -8.19 -8.49
CA LEU A 545 18.72 -7.50 -9.74
C LEU A 545 19.42 -6.15 -9.90
N GLU A 546 19.64 -5.38 -8.82
CA GLU A 546 20.45 -4.16 -8.87
C GLU A 546 21.91 -4.48 -9.28
N LYS A 547 22.49 -5.53 -8.71
CA LYS A 547 23.83 -5.98 -9.04
C LYS A 547 23.93 -6.48 -10.48
N GLU A 548 22.93 -7.25 -10.92
CA GLU A 548 22.85 -7.70 -12.32
C GLU A 548 22.69 -6.53 -13.29
N MET A 549 21.92 -5.51 -12.92
CA MET A 549 21.82 -4.28 -13.69
C MET A 549 23.18 -3.61 -13.85
N ASP A 550 23.94 -3.44 -12.77
CA ASP A 550 25.26 -2.82 -12.79
C ASP A 550 26.25 -3.67 -13.62
N ARG A 551 26.22 -5.01 -13.49
CA ARG A 551 27.02 -5.94 -14.32
C ARG A 551 26.70 -5.77 -15.79
N ARG A 552 25.44 -5.70 -16.17
CA ARG A 552 25.00 -5.51 -17.57
C ARG A 552 25.47 -4.17 -18.14
N TYR A 553 25.43 -3.10 -17.34
CA TYR A 553 25.98 -1.81 -17.77
C TYR A 553 27.47 -1.90 -18.13
N ASN A 554 28.26 -2.64 -17.36
CA ASN A 554 29.68 -2.87 -17.68
C ASN A 554 29.84 -3.64 -18.98
N ILE A 555 29.08 -4.70 -19.22
CA ILE A 555 29.08 -5.48 -20.48
C ILE A 555 28.70 -4.60 -21.67
N LEU A 556 27.65 -3.78 -21.56
CA LEU A 556 27.26 -2.86 -22.63
C LEU A 556 28.33 -1.82 -22.93
N ALA A 557 29.03 -1.33 -21.89
CA ALA A 557 30.13 -0.38 -22.04
C ALA A 557 31.35 -1.03 -22.74
N GLU A 558 31.72 -2.26 -22.37
CA GLU A 558 32.78 -3.03 -23.02
C GLU A 558 32.45 -3.34 -24.50
N ALA A 559 31.19 -3.69 -24.77
CA ALA A 559 30.68 -3.94 -26.12
C ALA A 559 30.52 -2.66 -26.97
N VAL A 560 30.64 -1.47 -26.35
CA VAL A 560 30.46 -0.15 -26.98
C VAL A 560 29.07 -0.01 -27.62
N VAL A 561 28.03 -0.40 -26.88
CA VAL A 561 26.60 -0.30 -27.27
C VAL A 561 25.79 0.46 -26.19
N ARG A 562 24.59 0.98 -26.55
CA ARG A 562 23.79 1.84 -25.66
C ARG A 562 22.74 1.09 -24.88
N ASN A 563 22.28 -0.03 -25.38
CA ASN A 563 21.19 -0.79 -24.80
C ASN A 563 21.26 -2.27 -25.18
N ILE A 564 20.41 -3.07 -24.54
CA ILE A 564 20.33 -4.51 -24.75
C ILE A 564 19.92 -4.88 -26.19
N ASP A 565 19.08 -4.07 -26.85
CA ASP A 565 18.66 -4.35 -28.22
C ASP A 565 19.87 -4.31 -29.19
N GLU A 566 20.67 -3.22 -29.08
CA GLU A 566 21.92 -3.09 -29.87
C GLU A 566 22.93 -4.19 -29.53
N TYR A 567 23.02 -4.58 -28.25
CA TYR A 567 23.90 -5.67 -27.83
C TYR A 567 23.47 -7.00 -28.43
N ASN A 568 22.21 -7.37 -28.31
CA ASN A 568 21.70 -8.63 -28.83
C ASN A 568 21.77 -8.70 -30.36
N GLU A 569 21.49 -7.59 -31.06
CA GLU A 569 21.73 -7.54 -32.52
C GLU A 569 23.21 -7.75 -32.92
N LYS A 570 24.12 -7.27 -32.10
CA LYS A 570 25.56 -7.49 -32.32
C LYS A 570 25.95 -8.94 -32.06
N MET A 571 25.54 -9.51 -30.94
CA MET A 571 25.82 -10.90 -30.58
C MET A 571 25.21 -11.89 -31.57
N ASP A 572 23.98 -11.64 -32.02
CA ASP A 572 23.34 -12.49 -33.03
C ASP A 572 24.05 -12.48 -34.37
N ARG A 573 24.61 -11.31 -34.80
CA ARG A 573 25.43 -11.21 -36.00
C ARG A 573 26.77 -11.95 -35.87
N ASP A 574 27.35 -11.91 -34.68
CA ASP A 574 28.65 -12.53 -34.38
C ASP A 574 28.49 -14.03 -34.05
N GLY A 575 27.27 -14.54 -33.92
CA GLY A 575 26.93 -15.93 -33.60
C GLY A 575 27.16 -16.27 -32.13
N GLU A 576 27.24 -15.28 -31.27
CA GLU A 576 27.38 -15.40 -29.81
C GLU A 576 26.05 -15.41 -29.08
N ASP A 577 26.07 -15.77 -27.79
CA ASP A 577 24.89 -15.84 -26.99
C ASP A 577 24.31 -14.44 -26.66
N ILE A 578 22.99 -14.29 -26.82
CA ILE A 578 22.28 -13.06 -26.50
C ILE A 578 22.08 -12.92 -24.99
N MET A 579 21.91 -11.71 -24.54
CA MET A 579 21.55 -11.41 -23.15
C MET A 579 20.01 -11.44 -23.00
N PRO A 580 19.45 -12.28 -22.11
CA PRO A 580 18.00 -12.35 -21.94
C PRO A 580 17.45 -11.09 -21.27
N TYR A 581 16.24 -10.70 -21.66
CA TYR A 581 15.45 -9.75 -20.88
C TYR A 581 15.04 -10.36 -19.54
N ILE A 582 15.00 -9.57 -18.49
CA ILE A 582 14.51 -10.00 -17.17
C ILE A 582 13.25 -9.23 -16.84
N VAL A 583 12.20 -9.97 -16.48
CA VAL A 583 10.92 -9.38 -16.04
C VAL A 583 10.69 -9.74 -14.58
N LEU A 584 10.82 -8.74 -13.71
CA LEU A 584 10.44 -8.87 -12.30
C LEU A 584 8.92 -8.68 -12.18
N VAL A 585 8.24 -9.69 -11.63
CA VAL A 585 6.80 -9.65 -11.36
C VAL A 585 6.55 -9.71 -9.87
N VAL A 586 5.84 -8.72 -9.33
CA VAL A 586 5.44 -8.65 -7.92
C VAL A 586 3.92 -8.65 -7.85
N ASP A 587 3.32 -9.69 -7.24
CA ASP A 587 1.85 -9.80 -7.13
C ASP A 587 1.27 -8.81 -6.15
N GLU A 588 1.91 -8.61 -4.98
CA GLU A 588 1.37 -7.73 -3.95
C GLU A 588 2.48 -6.88 -3.31
N LEU A 589 2.65 -5.67 -3.84
CA LEU A 589 3.61 -4.71 -3.31
C LEU A 589 3.28 -4.30 -1.86
N ALA A 590 1.99 -4.23 -1.51
CA ALA A 590 1.57 -3.78 -0.18
C ALA A 590 2.15 -4.66 0.95
N ASP A 591 2.22 -5.96 0.73
CA ASP A 591 2.71 -6.88 1.76
C ASP A 591 4.23 -6.72 2.00
N LEU A 592 4.99 -6.31 0.98
CA LEU A 592 6.40 -5.95 1.10
C LEU A 592 6.58 -4.59 1.78
N MET A 593 5.82 -3.58 1.34
CA MET A 593 5.92 -2.20 1.86
C MET A 593 5.50 -2.09 3.32
N MET A 594 4.51 -2.88 3.77
CA MET A 594 4.06 -2.85 5.17
C MET A 594 5.09 -3.40 6.16
N LEU A 595 6.00 -4.26 5.72
CA LEU A 595 7.01 -4.90 6.58
C LEU A 595 8.36 -4.19 6.51
N SER A 596 8.80 -3.77 5.34
CA SER A 596 10.14 -3.18 5.12
C SER A 596 10.12 -2.11 4.02
N ALA A 597 9.31 -1.06 4.17
CA ALA A 597 9.11 -0.04 3.14
C ALA A 597 10.43 0.53 2.59
N LYS A 598 11.38 0.91 3.44
CA LYS A 598 12.64 1.55 3.02
C LYS A 598 13.56 0.59 2.25
N ASP A 599 13.58 -0.68 2.66
CA ASP A 599 14.46 -1.69 2.05
C ASP A 599 13.90 -2.24 0.73
N VAL A 600 12.61 -1.98 0.46
CA VAL A 600 11.90 -2.38 -0.77
C VAL A 600 11.77 -1.23 -1.75
N GLU A 601 11.36 -0.03 -1.27
CA GLU A 601 11.11 1.13 -2.14
C GLU A 601 12.37 1.61 -2.84
N ALA A 602 13.50 1.67 -2.14
CA ALA A 602 14.75 2.21 -2.70
C ALA A 602 15.29 1.34 -3.85
N PRO A 603 15.43 0.00 -3.75
CA PRO A 603 15.82 -0.84 -4.87
C PRO A 603 14.83 -0.80 -6.04
N ILE A 604 13.51 -0.83 -5.77
CA ILE A 604 12.51 -0.72 -6.83
C ILE A 604 12.65 0.61 -7.59
N ALA A 605 12.83 1.71 -6.88
CA ALA A 605 13.02 3.01 -7.49
C ALA A 605 14.29 3.08 -8.35
N ARG A 606 15.42 2.53 -7.85
CA ARG A 606 16.70 2.49 -8.59
C ARG A 606 16.58 1.64 -9.85
N LEU A 607 16.02 0.44 -9.74
CA LEU A 607 15.77 -0.41 -10.91
C LEU A 607 14.85 0.29 -11.91
N ALA A 608 13.75 0.90 -11.46
CA ALA A 608 12.81 1.57 -12.35
C ALA A 608 13.41 2.81 -13.04
N GLN A 609 14.45 3.44 -12.47
CA GLN A 609 15.15 4.57 -13.09
C GLN A 609 16.16 4.13 -14.13
N LEU A 610 16.88 3.05 -13.88
CA LEU A 610 18.10 2.71 -14.62
C LEU A 610 17.99 1.42 -15.43
N ALA A 611 17.15 0.46 -15.06
CA ALA A 611 17.19 -0.89 -15.60
C ALA A 611 16.68 -1.04 -17.04
N ARG A 612 15.98 -0.04 -17.59
CA ARG A 612 15.41 -0.09 -18.95
C ARG A 612 16.45 -0.39 -20.03
N ALA A 613 17.57 0.30 -20.01
CA ALA A 613 18.60 0.16 -21.04
C ALA A 613 19.27 -1.22 -21.04
N VAL A 614 19.30 -1.88 -19.89
CA VAL A 614 19.89 -3.21 -19.70
C VAL A 614 18.88 -4.35 -19.77
N GLY A 615 17.63 -4.07 -20.19
CA GLY A 615 16.58 -5.07 -20.43
C GLY A 615 16.01 -5.70 -19.17
N ILE A 616 15.98 -4.98 -18.05
CA ILE A 616 15.28 -5.41 -16.83
C ILE A 616 14.02 -4.58 -16.68
N HIS A 617 12.87 -5.25 -16.63
CA HIS A 617 11.54 -4.64 -16.58
C HIS A 617 10.79 -5.06 -15.34
N LEU A 618 9.97 -4.16 -14.80
CA LEU A 618 9.22 -4.40 -13.57
C LEU A 618 7.71 -4.35 -13.85
N VAL A 619 6.99 -5.38 -13.43
CA VAL A 619 5.52 -5.44 -13.38
C VAL A 619 5.14 -5.59 -11.92
N ILE A 620 4.67 -4.50 -11.33
CA ILE A 620 4.37 -4.45 -9.90
C ILE A 620 2.88 -4.28 -9.71
N ALA A 621 2.29 -5.16 -8.90
CA ALA A 621 0.87 -5.12 -8.65
C ALA A 621 0.52 -4.95 -7.17
N THR A 622 -0.69 -4.43 -6.89
CA THR A 622 -1.21 -4.32 -5.53
C THR A 622 -2.75 -4.33 -5.52
N GLN A 623 -3.32 -4.94 -4.48
CA GLN A 623 -4.76 -4.88 -4.18
C GLN A 623 -5.10 -3.74 -3.20
N ARG A 624 -4.08 -3.04 -2.67
CA ARG A 624 -4.22 -1.96 -1.70
C ARG A 624 -3.72 -0.63 -2.28
N PRO A 625 -4.55 0.10 -3.03
CA PRO A 625 -4.17 1.34 -3.68
C PRO A 625 -4.13 2.52 -2.70
N SER A 626 -3.36 2.40 -1.62
CA SER A 626 -3.14 3.47 -0.64
C SER A 626 -1.87 4.26 -0.96
N VAL A 627 -1.77 5.49 -0.44
CA VAL A 627 -0.60 6.36 -0.64
C VAL A 627 0.66 5.79 0.01
N ASP A 628 0.51 5.00 1.07
CA ASP A 628 1.61 4.33 1.77
C ASP A 628 2.23 3.19 0.93
N VAL A 629 1.48 2.65 -0.04
CA VAL A 629 1.92 1.58 -0.95
C VAL A 629 2.34 2.16 -2.29
N ILE A 630 1.47 2.98 -2.90
CA ILE A 630 1.74 3.67 -4.17
C ILE A 630 2.24 5.08 -3.82
N THR A 631 3.48 5.15 -3.37
CA THR A 631 4.13 6.40 -2.95
C THR A 631 4.40 7.32 -4.13
N GLY A 632 4.75 8.57 -3.83
CA GLY A 632 5.19 9.52 -4.86
C GLY A 632 6.42 9.04 -5.63
N VAL A 633 7.33 8.33 -4.97
CA VAL A 633 8.55 7.76 -5.57
C VAL A 633 8.18 6.66 -6.57
N ILE A 634 7.29 5.73 -6.19
CA ILE A 634 6.79 4.68 -7.08
C ILE A 634 6.09 5.30 -8.30
N LYS A 635 5.18 6.26 -8.10
CA LYS A 635 4.47 6.90 -9.21
C LYS A 635 5.38 7.64 -10.19
N ALA A 636 6.43 8.29 -9.69
CA ALA A 636 7.39 9.00 -10.54
C ALA A 636 8.16 8.07 -11.48
N ASN A 637 8.41 6.82 -11.04
CA ASN A 637 9.21 5.84 -11.76
C ASN A 637 8.39 4.81 -12.55
N PHE A 638 7.05 4.77 -12.34
CA PHE A 638 6.10 3.93 -13.08
C PHE A 638 5.13 4.81 -13.88
N PRO A 639 5.55 5.28 -15.06
CA PRO A 639 4.71 6.16 -15.87
C PRO A 639 3.53 5.44 -16.52
N SER A 640 3.66 4.13 -16.78
CA SER A 640 2.58 3.30 -17.31
C SER A 640 1.84 2.60 -16.17
N ARG A 641 0.52 2.78 -16.13
CA ARG A 641 -0.30 2.29 -15.02
C ARG A 641 -1.61 1.71 -15.51
N ILE A 642 -2.03 0.63 -14.86
CA ILE A 642 -3.34 0.01 -15.06
C ILE A 642 -4.12 0.09 -13.75
N ALA A 643 -5.29 0.71 -13.81
CA ALA A 643 -6.25 0.71 -12.73
C ALA A 643 -7.43 -0.19 -13.08
N PHE A 644 -7.59 -1.29 -12.37
CA PHE A 644 -8.82 -2.06 -12.33
C PHE A 644 -9.85 -1.41 -11.42
N GLN A 645 -11.03 -2.01 -11.30
CA GLN A 645 -12.08 -1.52 -10.43
C GLN A 645 -11.56 -1.30 -8.99
N VAL A 646 -11.90 -0.14 -8.43
CA VAL A 646 -11.58 0.25 -7.06
C VAL A 646 -12.82 0.72 -6.32
N ALA A 647 -12.74 0.76 -4.98
CA ALA A 647 -13.88 1.10 -4.13
C ALA A 647 -14.20 2.61 -4.12
N SER A 648 -13.20 3.47 -4.32
CA SER A 648 -13.37 4.91 -4.17
C SER A 648 -12.69 5.72 -5.28
N LYS A 649 -13.18 6.97 -5.48
CA LYS A 649 -12.54 7.96 -6.34
C LYS A 649 -11.12 8.34 -5.88
N ILE A 650 -10.85 8.20 -4.57
CA ILE A 650 -9.53 8.50 -4.00
C ILE A 650 -8.54 7.43 -4.46
N ASP A 651 -8.93 6.15 -4.40
CA ASP A 651 -8.11 5.03 -4.85
C ASP A 651 -7.79 5.16 -6.34
N SER A 652 -8.78 5.53 -7.17
CA SER A 652 -8.56 5.81 -8.60
C SER A 652 -7.49 6.87 -8.81
N ARG A 653 -7.57 7.99 -8.08
CA ARG A 653 -6.55 9.06 -8.14
C ARG A 653 -5.19 8.61 -7.62
N THR A 654 -5.15 7.75 -6.63
CA THR A 654 -3.89 7.21 -6.11
C THR A 654 -3.16 6.43 -7.18
N ILE A 655 -3.87 5.67 -8.03
CA ILE A 655 -3.27 4.84 -9.08
C ILE A 655 -2.93 5.66 -10.32
N ILE A 656 -3.92 6.29 -10.94
CA ILE A 656 -3.82 6.90 -12.29
C ILE A 656 -3.93 8.44 -12.30
N ASP A 657 -3.87 9.06 -11.13
CA ASP A 657 -4.02 10.52 -10.93
C ASP A 657 -5.38 11.09 -11.41
N GLN A 658 -6.31 10.24 -11.85
CA GLN A 658 -7.63 10.58 -12.38
C GLN A 658 -8.72 9.76 -11.69
N THR A 659 -9.97 10.24 -11.77
CA THR A 659 -11.16 9.47 -11.35
C THR A 659 -11.65 8.58 -12.48
N GLY A 660 -12.41 7.55 -12.16
CA GLY A 660 -13.08 6.71 -13.14
C GLY A 660 -12.89 5.21 -12.93
N ALA A 661 -11.82 4.77 -12.24
CA ALA A 661 -11.65 3.37 -11.90
C ALA A 661 -12.70 2.88 -10.87
N ASP A 662 -13.32 3.79 -10.11
CA ASP A 662 -14.46 3.54 -9.24
C ASP A 662 -15.77 3.25 -10.00
N LYS A 663 -15.81 3.50 -11.29
CA LYS A 663 -16.97 3.29 -12.19
C LYS A 663 -16.79 2.10 -13.13
N LEU A 664 -15.68 1.37 -13.02
CA LEU A 664 -15.44 0.16 -13.76
C LEU A 664 -16.35 -0.98 -13.28
N ILE A 665 -16.61 -1.95 -14.15
CA ILE A 665 -17.52 -3.07 -13.88
C ILE A 665 -16.81 -4.30 -13.27
N GLY A 666 -15.46 -4.25 -13.15
CA GLY A 666 -14.67 -5.41 -12.71
C GLY A 666 -14.45 -6.45 -13.81
N ARG A 667 -14.02 -7.66 -13.43
CA ARG A 667 -13.83 -8.81 -14.35
C ARG A 667 -12.93 -8.51 -15.56
N GLY A 668 -11.87 -7.71 -15.35
CA GLY A 668 -10.93 -7.36 -16.42
C GLY A 668 -11.16 -5.97 -17.04
N ASP A 669 -12.22 -5.27 -16.68
CA ASP A 669 -12.44 -3.89 -17.09
C ASP A 669 -11.44 -2.96 -16.38
N MET A 670 -10.69 -2.17 -17.13
CA MET A 670 -9.56 -1.40 -16.64
C MET A 670 -9.40 -0.06 -17.36
N LEU A 671 -8.71 0.85 -16.67
CA LEU A 671 -8.19 2.09 -17.23
C LEU A 671 -6.67 1.97 -17.37
N TYR A 672 -6.16 2.20 -18.57
CA TYR A 672 -4.72 2.25 -18.85
C TYR A 672 -4.27 3.69 -19.07
N LEU A 673 -3.28 4.10 -18.31
CA LEU A 673 -2.54 5.35 -18.49
C LEU A 673 -1.17 5.01 -19.09
N GLY A 674 -0.95 5.40 -20.33
CA GLY A 674 0.30 5.14 -21.05
C GLY A 674 1.37 6.19 -20.78
N THR A 675 2.63 5.84 -21.03
CA THR A 675 3.76 6.77 -20.90
C THR A 675 3.57 7.99 -21.79
N GLY A 676 3.61 9.20 -21.20
CA GLY A 676 3.44 10.46 -21.91
C GLY A 676 1.99 10.82 -22.27
N SER A 677 1.02 10.01 -21.88
CA SER A 677 -0.40 10.34 -22.01
C SER A 677 -0.90 11.08 -20.77
N SER A 678 -1.73 12.09 -21.00
CA SER A 678 -2.45 12.80 -19.93
C SER A 678 -3.74 12.09 -19.54
N ASP A 679 -4.31 11.30 -20.43
CA ASP A 679 -5.63 10.72 -20.29
C ASP A 679 -5.58 9.19 -20.30
N ALA A 680 -6.24 8.60 -19.31
CA ALA A 680 -6.39 7.17 -19.26
C ALA A 680 -7.54 6.71 -20.15
N PHE A 681 -7.29 5.71 -20.98
CA PHE A 681 -8.33 5.11 -21.82
C PHE A 681 -8.79 3.75 -21.26
N ARG A 682 -10.07 3.46 -21.51
CA ARG A 682 -10.71 2.23 -21.04
C ARG A 682 -10.45 1.10 -22.00
N MET A 683 -10.08 -0.04 -21.44
CA MET A 683 -9.90 -1.30 -22.18
C MET A 683 -10.33 -2.47 -21.29
N HIS A 684 -10.43 -3.63 -21.91
CA HIS A 684 -10.82 -4.84 -21.21
C HIS A 684 -9.74 -5.90 -21.37
N ASN A 685 -9.23 -6.39 -20.24
CA ASN A 685 -8.21 -7.42 -20.21
C ASN A 685 -8.72 -8.73 -20.81
N ALA A 686 -7.86 -9.43 -21.52
CA ALA A 686 -8.16 -10.76 -22.02
C ALA A 686 -8.28 -11.76 -20.87
N PHE A 687 -9.30 -12.59 -20.95
CA PHE A 687 -9.53 -13.67 -20.00
C PHE A 687 -8.69 -14.87 -20.38
N LEU A 688 -7.99 -15.39 -19.40
CA LEU A 688 -7.19 -16.62 -19.47
C LEU A 688 -7.56 -17.48 -18.26
N SER A 689 -7.98 -18.70 -18.49
CA SER A 689 -8.38 -19.64 -17.44
C SER A 689 -7.17 -20.34 -16.81
N LEU A 690 -7.36 -20.90 -15.63
CA LEU A 690 -6.31 -21.69 -14.98
C LEU A 690 -5.95 -22.95 -15.78
N GLU A 691 -6.95 -23.57 -16.40
CA GLU A 691 -6.77 -24.77 -17.24
C GLU A 691 -5.91 -24.47 -18.49
N GLU A 692 -6.09 -23.29 -19.11
CA GLU A 692 -5.23 -22.84 -20.20
C GLU A 692 -3.78 -22.59 -19.74
N ILE A 693 -3.59 -22.00 -18.55
CA ILE A 693 -2.26 -21.79 -17.96
C ILE A 693 -1.60 -23.15 -17.70
N GLU A 694 -2.31 -24.11 -17.13
CA GLU A 694 -1.80 -25.45 -16.87
C GLU A 694 -1.40 -26.15 -18.20
N ALA A 695 -2.20 -26.02 -19.25
CA ALA A 695 -1.87 -26.56 -20.57
C ALA A 695 -0.57 -25.94 -21.13
N ILE A 696 -0.41 -24.62 -21.00
CA ILE A 696 0.82 -23.91 -21.40
C ILE A 696 2.01 -24.39 -20.57
N MET A 697 1.87 -24.51 -19.25
CA MET A 697 2.94 -25.01 -18.37
C MET A 697 3.36 -26.45 -18.72
N ASN A 698 2.40 -27.31 -18.96
CA ASN A 698 2.67 -28.70 -19.37
C ASN A 698 3.43 -28.75 -20.70
N HIS A 699 3.04 -27.93 -21.69
CA HIS A 699 3.79 -27.83 -22.94
C HIS A 699 5.25 -27.41 -22.73
N ILE A 700 5.48 -26.40 -21.84
CA ILE A 700 6.84 -25.93 -21.56
C ILE A 700 7.68 -27.02 -20.86
N LEU A 701 7.08 -27.79 -19.94
CA LEU A 701 7.77 -28.89 -19.25
C LEU A 701 8.21 -30.03 -20.19
N GLU A 702 7.58 -30.19 -21.35
CA GLU A 702 7.96 -31.15 -22.39
C GLU A 702 9.12 -30.65 -23.27
N GLN A 703 9.46 -29.37 -23.21
CA GLN A 703 10.54 -28.78 -23.99
C GLN A 703 11.92 -29.11 -23.42
N PRO A 704 12.98 -29.10 -24.25
CA PRO A 704 14.35 -29.25 -23.79
C PRO A 704 14.71 -28.12 -22.83
N LYS A 705 15.34 -28.46 -21.71
CA LYS A 705 15.79 -27.46 -20.73
C LYS A 705 16.93 -26.62 -21.30
N PRO A 706 16.85 -25.30 -21.19
CA PRO A 706 17.94 -24.40 -21.53
C PRO A 706 19.08 -24.50 -20.52
N GLU A 707 20.20 -23.82 -20.79
CA GLU A 707 21.24 -23.61 -19.82
C GLU A 707 20.75 -22.75 -18.65
N GLU A 708 21.03 -23.18 -17.43
CA GLU A 708 20.54 -22.49 -16.23
C GLU A 708 21.39 -21.23 -15.97
N ILE A 709 20.76 -20.08 -15.90
CA ILE A 709 21.40 -18.84 -15.52
C ILE A 709 21.19 -18.63 -14.02
N ILE A 710 22.32 -18.56 -13.28
CA ILE A 710 22.32 -18.33 -11.83
C ILE A 710 22.90 -16.96 -11.55
N LEU A 711 22.14 -16.10 -10.86
CA LEU A 711 22.69 -14.84 -10.37
C LEU A 711 23.56 -15.09 -9.14
N PRO A 712 24.79 -14.51 -9.10
CA PRO A 712 25.71 -14.76 -8.01
C PRO A 712 25.22 -14.16 -6.69
N SER A 713 25.72 -14.72 -5.59
CA SER A 713 25.39 -14.30 -4.24
C SER A 713 25.66 -12.80 -4.03
N VAL A 714 24.69 -12.13 -3.47
CA VAL A 714 24.83 -10.75 -3.01
C VAL A 714 25.65 -10.72 -1.71
N ARG A 715 25.60 -11.80 -0.93
CA ARG A 715 26.31 -11.94 0.34
C ARG A 715 27.79 -12.19 0.11
N GLU A 716 28.17 -13.10 -0.79
CA GLU A 716 29.56 -13.41 -1.11
C GLU A 716 30.27 -12.27 -1.84
N ALA A 717 29.58 -11.53 -2.66
CA ALA A 717 30.18 -10.39 -3.35
C ALA A 717 30.56 -9.23 -2.41
N GLN A 718 29.92 -9.14 -1.27
CA GLN A 718 30.38 -8.24 -0.21
C GLN A 718 31.68 -8.75 0.43
N ILE A 719 31.97 -10.05 0.34
CA ILE A 719 33.17 -10.68 0.87
C ILE A 719 34.32 -10.60 -0.15
N THR A 720 34.10 -10.88 -1.44
CA THR A 720 35.14 -10.90 -2.48
C THR A 720 35.64 -9.51 -2.89
N GLU A 721 34.89 -8.46 -2.77
CA GLU A 721 35.44 -7.10 -2.84
C GLU A 721 36.49 -6.83 -1.75
N PHE A 722 36.60 -7.75 -0.76
CA PHE A 722 37.51 -7.67 0.38
C PHE A 722 38.78 -8.50 0.23
N GLU A 723 38.86 -9.48 -0.66
CA GLU A 723 40.03 -10.34 -0.81
C GLU A 723 41.16 -9.76 -1.68
N GLY A 724 41.03 -8.52 -2.14
CA GLY A 724 41.92 -7.89 -3.11
C GLY A 724 43.16 -7.16 -2.57
N ASP A 725 43.55 -7.28 -1.28
CA ASP A 725 44.84 -6.72 -0.85
C ASP A 725 45.46 -7.48 0.35
N GLY A 726 46.59 -8.06 0.05
CA GLY A 726 47.71 -8.45 0.89
C GLY A 726 47.50 -8.98 2.31
N GLY A 727 47.80 -10.26 2.53
CA GLY A 727 47.84 -10.90 3.83
C GLY A 727 48.80 -10.25 4.84
N GLY A 728 48.25 -9.40 5.67
CA GLY A 728 48.84 -8.85 6.87
C GLY A 728 47.74 -8.29 7.79
N THR A 729 47.86 -8.49 9.10
CA THR A 729 46.95 -7.89 10.08
C THR A 729 46.93 -6.37 9.92
N ASP A 730 45.73 -5.75 9.78
CA ASP A 730 45.62 -4.29 9.59
C ASP A 730 46.20 -3.55 10.81
N ASP A 731 46.97 -2.50 10.58
CA ASP A 731 47.63 -1.69 11.63
C ASP A 731 46.65 -1.15 12.68
N MET A 732 45.37 -1.04 12.31
CA MET A 732 44.30 -0.58 13.21
C MET A 732 43.51 -1.72 13.88
N PHE A 733 43.95 -2.98 13.72
CA PHE A 733 43.24 -4.14 14.24
C PHE A 733 43.05 -4.08 15.77
N ASN A 734 44.12 -3.79 16.50
CA ASN A 734 44.08 -3.70 17.99
C ASN A 734 43.19 -2.54 18.49
N ASP A 735 43.21 -1.40 17.78
CA ASP A 735 42.34 -0.28 18.08
C ASP A 735 40.86 -0.61 17.81
N ALA A 736 40.59 -1.34 16.74
CA ALA A 736 39.27 -1.80 16.37
C ALA A 736 38.74 -2.84 17.36
N VAL A 737 39.57 -3.80 17.79
CA VAL A 737 39.24 -4.78 18.82
C VAL A 737 38.90 -4.08 20.13
N SER A 738 39.73 -3.11 20.54
CA SER A 738 39.50 -2.32 21.76
C SER A 738 38.15 -1.63 21.74
N LEU A 739 37.77 -1.02 20.62
CA LEU A 739 36.47 -0.38 20.44
C LEU A 739 35.31 -1.36 20.48
N VAL A 740 35.42 -2.49 19.80
CA VAL A 740 34.36 -3.51 19.68
C VAL A 740 34.13 -4.19 21.03
N VAL A 741 35.18 -4.51 21.74
CA VAL A 741 35.11 -5.14 23.07
C VAL A 741 34.55 -4.16 24.12
N THR A 742 35.02 -2.91 24.16
CA THR A 742 34.51 -1.88 25.08
C THR A 742 33.02 -1.58 24.87
N HIS A 743 32.59 -1.52 23.62
CA HIS A 743 31.16 -1.24 23.31
C HIS A 743 30.30 -2.52 23.24
N GLN A 744 30.90 -3.69 23.33
CA GLN A 744 30.21 -4.99 23.22
C GLN A 744 29.32 -5.10 21.96
N GLN A 745 29.81 -4.52 20.86
CA GLN A 745 29.05 -4.46 19.60
C GLN A 745 29.99 -4.55 18.40
N GLY A 746 29.97 -5.68 17.67
CA GLY A 746 30.68 -5.88 16.41
C GLY A 746 29.96 -5.21 15.25
N SER A 747 30.09 -3.89 15.11
CA SER A 747 29.37 -3.10 14.11
C SER A 747 30.33 -2.36 13.20
N ILE A 748 30.22 -2.60 11.89
CA ILE A 748 30.97 -1.88 10.84
C ILE A 748 30.76 -0.37 10.99
N SER A 749 29.52 0.08 11.20
CA SER A 749 29.17 1.50 11.39
C SER A 749 29.82 2.13 12.64
N LEU A 750 30.07 1.34 13.69
CA LEU A 750 30.80 1.80 14.88
C LEU A 750 32.24 2.09 14.54
N LEU A 751 32.92 1.15 13.83
CA LEU A 751 34.32 1.30 13.42
C LEU A 751 34.50 2.45 12.43
N GLN A 752 33.65 2.55 11.40
CA GLN A 752 33.70 3.68 10.45
C GLN A 752 33.66 5.03 11.16
N ARG A 753 32.72 5.18 12.09
CA ARG A 753 32.50 6.45 12.78
C ARG A 753 33.61 6.80 13.77
N ARG A 754 34.15 5.80 14.47
CA ARG A 754 35.14 6.01 15.55
C ARG A 754 36.56 6.05 15.03
N LEU A 755 36.91 5.17 14.10
CA LEU A 755 38.26 5.07 13.52
C LEU A 755 38.40 5.92 12.24
N LYS A 756 37.27 6.50 11.73
CA LYS A 756 37.21 7.30 10.49
C LYS A 756 37.76 6.53 9.27
N VAL A 757 37.51 5.23 9.23
CA VAL A 757 37.89 4.36 8.11
C VAL A 757 36.73 4.17 7.13
N GLY A 758 37.06 3.83 5.88
CA GLY A 758 36.04 3.48 4.86
C GLY A 758 35.28 2.21 5.22
N TYR A 759 34.12 1.99 4.58
CA TYR A 759 33.26 0.82 4.83
C TYR A 759 34.05 -0.50 4.66
N SER A 760 34.77 -0.64 3.54
CA SER A 760 35.55 -1.82 3.21
C SER A 760 36.61 -2.17 4.29
N ARG A 761 37.38 -1.19 4.76
CA ARG A 761 38.36 -1.41 5.80
C ARG A 761 37.72 -1.78 7.14
N ALA A 762 36.61 -1.12 7.51
CA ALA A 762 35.87 -1.45 8.74
C ALA A 762 35.29 -2.87 8.70
N ALA A 763 34.81 -3.32 7.54
CA ALA A 763 34.29 -4.66 7.37
C ALA A 763 35.39 -5.72 7.50
N ARG A 764 36.55 -5.52 6.85
CA ARG A 764 37.73 -6.39 6.97
C ARG A 764 38.15 -6.56 8.44
N LEU A 765 38.27 -5.45 9.17
CA LEU A 765 38.59 -5.49 10.60
C LEU A 765 37.61 -6.36 11.41
N ILE A 766 36.32 -6.32 11.10
CA ILE A 766 35.30 -7.17 11.74
C ILE A 766 35.47 -8.63 11.34
N ASP A 767 35.82 -8.93 10.09
CA ASP A 767 36.02 -10.29 9.59
C ASP A 767 37.33 -10.89 10.15
N GLU A 768 38.39 -10.11 10.28
CA GLU A 768 39.61 -10.50 11.00
C GLU A 768 39.34 -10.80 12.48
N MET A 769 38.45 -10.02 13.13
CA MET A 769 38.02 -10.31 14.50
C MET A 769 37.18 -11.59 14.61
N GLU A 770 36.42 -11.94 13.57
CA GLU A 770 35.69 -13.22 13.51
C GLU A 770 36.66 -14.38 13.41
N GLN A 771 37.66 -14.30 12.54
CA GLN A 771 38.71 -15.31 12.42
C GLN A 771 39.52 -15.47 13.71
N ALA A 772 39.74 -14.36 14.43
CA ALA A 772 40.37 -14.38 15.74
C ALA A 772 39.46 -14.87 16.88
N GLY A 773 38.19 -15.16 16.61
CA GLY A 773 37.20 -15.60 17.61
C GLY A 773 36.76 -14.52 18.61
N ILE A 774 36.95 -13.25 18.28
CA ILE A 774 36.58 -12.09 19.11
C ILE A 774 35.11 -11.73 18.89
N VAL A 775 34.62 -11.83 17.65
CA VAL A 775 33.21 -11.63 17.29
C VAL A 775 32.62 -12.89 16.69
N GLY A 776 31.32 -13.06 16.79
CA GLY A 776 30.57 -14.18 16.21
C GLY A 776 30.28 -13.99 14.73
N PRO A 777 29.81 -15.05 14.05
CA PRO A 777 29.50 -15.04 12.63
C PRO A 777 28.39 -14.04 12.28
N PHE A 778 28.37 -13.62 11.03
CA PHE A 778 27.35 -12.71 10.52
C PHE A 778 25.95 -13.35 10.56
N THR A 779 25.01 -12.72 11.25
CA THR A 779 23.63 -13.20 11.44
C THR A 779 22.57 -12.25 10.83
N GLY A 780 22.90 -11.53 9.75
CA GLY A 780 22.00 -10.59 9.07
C GLY A 780 22.25 -9.11 9.46
N SER A 781 21.23 -8.26 9.37
CA SER A 781 21.36 -6.80 9.53
C SER A 781 21.75 -6.28 10.91
N LYS A 782 21.93 -7.15 11.88
CA LYS A 782 22.32 -6.79 13.26
C LYS A 782 23.85 -6.80 13.42
N ALA A 783 24.37 -5.93 14.30
CA ALA A 783 25.77 -5.97 14.69
C ALA A 783 26.16 -7.36 15.20
N ARG A 784 27.35 -7.86 14.82
CA ARG A 784 27.87 -9.16 15.25
C ARG A 784 28.02 -9.20 16.77
N GLU A 785 27.75 -10.33 17.35
CA GLU A 785 27.90 -10.55 18.78
C GLU A 785 29.37 -10.62 19.19
N VAL A 786 29.76 -9.90 20.24
CA VAL A 786 31.11 -9.97 20.78
C VAL A 786 31.24 -11.17 21.71
N LEU A 787 32.18 -12.07 21.46
CA LEU A 787 32.34 -13.35 22.12
C LEU A 787 33.28 -13.29 23.35
N VAL A 788 34.02 -12.18 23.49
CA VAL A 788 34.99 -11.97 24.59
C VAL A 788 34.51 -10.88 25.57
N ASP A 789 34.99 -10.90 26.76
CA ASP A 789 34.74 -9.89 27.82
C ASP A 789 35.85 -8.82 27.86
N GLU A 790 35.67 -7.78 28.67
CA GLU A 790 36.63 -6.67 28.79
C GLU A 790 38.01 -7.11 29.25
N SER A 791 38.16 -8.27 29.93
CA SER A 791 39.45 -8.81 30.34
C SER A 791 40.37 -9.18 29.18
N TYR A 792 39.80 -9.37 27.96
CA TYR A 792 40.58 -9.57 26.75
C TYR A 792 41.44 -8.37 26.35
N LEU A 793 41.00 -7.14 26.72
CA LEU A 793 41.75 -5.91 26.44
C LEU A 793 43.06 -5.81 27.23
N GLU A 794 43.15 -6.46 28.39
CA GLU A 794 44.39 -6.49 29.17
C GLU A 794 45.48 -7.32 28.47
N MET A 795 45.07 -8.34 27.70
CA MET A 795 45.97 -9.24 26.96
C MET A 795 46.55 -8.62 25.67
N ILE A 796 45.88 -7.61 25.09
CA ILE A 796 46.34 -6.94 23.87
C ILE A 796 47.29 -5.78 24.18
N ARG A 797 47.33 -5.30 25.45
CA ARG A 797 48.18 -4.19 25.87
C ARG A 797 49.55 -4.60 26.36
N ASP A 798 49.73 -5.88 26.67
CA ASP A 798 51.03 -6.52 26.96
C ASP A 798 51.58 -7.16 25.68
#